data_49b639c7eaf9829cf6b90c6d5fa4f2c3
#
_entry.id   49b639c7eaf9829cf6b90c6d5fa4f2c3
#
_cell.length_a   1.000
_cell.length_b   1.000
_cell.length_c   1.000
_cell.angle_alpha   90.00
_cell.angle_beta   90.00
_cell.angle_gamma   90.00
#
_symmetry.space_group_name_H-M   'P 1'
#
loop_
_entity.id
_entity.type
_entity.pdbx_description
1 polymer ?
#
loop_
_entity_poly.entity_id
_entity_poly.type
_entity_poly.pdbx_seq_one_letter_code
_entity_poly.pdbx_strand_id
1 'polypeptide(L)'
;MKQQINFRRINVCMAWLVFAIAAIVYGVTVEPTASLWDCPEFITSGYKLEIGHPPGAPFFMLVANLFAQFASGPSQVALMVNLLSALLSAGCIFFLFLTITHLARKIVCGNEETMTLEKIIGIEACGLVGAFAYAFSDTFWFSAVEAEVYAFSSFLTALMFWLILKWEDEADTPQSDRWIVLIAYITGLSVGVHLLCLLCLPAMSFVVYFRKAKHVTRWGVLKTFGMGGLLLGVVLYGIIPGVVVVGGWMELLFTNVLHCAYNTGLICYVVLLTGILLFSYYKVRRRLLKLTLACLMMILAGYSTYGVILIRANANTPMCENAPGNIFALSSYLNREQYENAPLFYGPAYCSEPDYEQRGDYMVWKRKEGRPVYRPSANEERPHYDVIRHEVKYLYKDNMFFPRMYSIHHVKAYDKWRDAQKNGTVPTAAENLRFFFGYQVNFMYWRYFLWNFVGRQNNIQGHGEVEHGNWITGIGWIDNWLLGCDTGKLPSDLKENKGRNVFYALPLLLGLAGIAWQWRKGREGKHQLLTVLLLFLMTGLAIVVYLNQTPMQPRERDYAYAGSFYAFAIWIGLGVGMISEKIKEKSKKLKVINENHAAVVAGLIGLVVPLQMVSQTWDDHDRSGRYTCRDFGANYLQSMQQEGKPVILTRGDNDTFPLWYNHEVEGVRTDTRDCNMEYIQTDWYIDQMKRPAYDSPALPISWRHDDYQEGRREVVPVRPELKEKIEEFRSEHPDEARKLLGENPFEVKNIINKWVLNNQEEMQCIPTDSLVISSAAGDMKISLKGKEKLWKKDLMVLEMLAKADWKRPIYTSISLGPDDLSYLRNHLVLEGLAYRISPTATQQRVDVERLYDNVMHRFRFGGLNTKGIYVDEDVKRLANTHQMVMGILVDSLLKEGDVKRALAVCRKWQQEMPIENVPYTDSALSMARCFYITQQTEKGDEIVRELLRRSNEWLTWIETISEGRRSGSLYSYVSWLETMERALAVAVQHDRKDFYYQYGNKYEHYTAQTARN
;
A
#
# COMPACT_ATOMS: atom_id res chain seq x y z
N MET A 1 19.11 29.80 49.44
CA MET A 1 18.47 28.56 48.99
C MET A 1 18.42 28.51 47.48
N LYS A 2 19.34 27.77 46.81
CA LYS A 2 19.16 27.51 45.37
C LYS A 2 17.95 26.61 45.20
N GLN A 3 16.88 27.12 44.62
CA GLN A 3 15.73 26.29 44.24
C GLN A 3 16.24 25.10 43.41
N GLN A 4 16.06 23.88 43.96
CA GLN A 4 16.42 22.65 43.27
C GLN A 4 15.49 22.51 42.06
N ILE A 5 16.02 22.77 40.83
CA ILE A 5 15.25 22.76 39.61
C ILE A 5 14.77 21.30 39.38
N ASN A 6 13.47 21.11 39.33
CA ASN A 6 12.87 19.78 39.15
C ASN A 6 12.90 19.38 37.66
N PHE A 7 14.00 18.72 37.24
CA PHE A 7 14.18 18.21 35.88
C PHE A 7 12.93 17.42 35.39
N ARG A 8 12.39 16.55 36.24
CA ARG A 8 11.27 15.68 35.85
C ARG A 8 10.04 16.50 35.42
N ARG A 9 9.75 17.58 36.13
CA ARG A 9 8.61 18.46 35.76
C ARG A 9 8.88 19.17 34.43
N ILE A 10 10.07 19.74 34.25
CA ILE A 10 10.45 20.42 33.02
C ILE A 10 10.36 19.46 31.84
N ASN A 11 10.99 18.29 31.96
CA ASN A 11 11.02 17.29 30.89
C ASN A 11 9.60 16.82 30.47
N VAL A 12 8.69 16.60 31.45
CA VAL A 12 7.30 16.24 31.16
C VAL A 12 6.55 17.42 30.51
N CYS A 13 6.72 18.66 30.99
CA CYS A 13 6.11 19.82 30.36
C CYS A 13 6.60 20.01 28.93
N MET A 14 7.90 19.86 28.68
CA MET A 14 8.49 19.94 27.36
C MET A 14 7.98 18.82 26.43
N ALA A 15 7.84 17.61 26.94
CA ALA A 15 7.27 16.49 26.17
C ALA A 15 5.82 16.80 25.73
N TRP A 16 4.99 17.37 26.62
CA TRP A 16 3.64 17.79 26.27
C TRP A 16 3.62 18.98 25.29
N LEU A 17 4.58 19.91 25.37
CA LEU A 17 4.74 20.97 24.39
C LEU A 17 5.08 20.39 23.00
N VAL A 18 6.00 19.46 22.94
CA VAL A 18 6.39 18.76 21.70
C VAL A 18 5.19 18.00 21.13
N PHE A 19 4.44 17.30 21.97
CA PHE A 19 3.17 16.66 21.56
C PHE A 19 2.19 17.67 20.97
N ALA A 20 1.96 18.78 21.66
CA ALA A 20 1.00 19.78 21.21
C ALA A 20 1.38 20.40 19.87
N ILE A 21 2.68 20.73 19.67
CA ILE A 21 3.17 21.26 18.39
C ILE A 21 2.97 20.22 17.27
N ALA A 22 3.37 18.97 17.48
CA ALA A 22 3.19 17.91 16.50
C ALA A 22 1.69 17.66 16.18
N ALA A 23 0.84 17.61 17.23
CA ALA A 23 -0.59 17.43 17.05
C ALA A 23 -1.25 18.58 16.29
N ILE A 24 -0.82 19.81 16.52
CA ILE A 24 -1.31 20.98 15.76
C ILE A 24 -0.85 20.89 14.31
N VAL A 25 0.44 20.62 14.05
CA VAL A 25 0.97 20.53 12.68
C VAL A 25 0.24 19.44 11.90
N TYR A 26 0.16 18.23 12.44
CA TYR A 26 -0.54 17.14 11.76
C TYR A 26 -2.05 17.41 11.64
N GLY A 27 -2.67 18.01 12.65
CA GLY A 27 -4.10 18.33 12.64
C GLY A 27 -4.49 19.39 11.61
N VAL A 28 -3.62 20.38 11.33
CA VAL A 28 -3.89 21.40 10.30
C VAL A 28 -3.54 20.94 8.90
N THR A 29 -2.71 19.90 8.75
CA THR A 29 -2.31 19.34 7.45
C THR A 29 -3.02 18.04 7.10
N VAL A 30 -3.90 17.53 7.98
CA VAL A 30 -4.62 16.28 7.81
C VAL A 30 -5.55 16.30 6.60
N GLU A 31 -5.68 15.20 5.91
CA GLU A 31 -6.64 15.02 4.83
C GLU A 31 -8.08 15.03 5.37
N PRO A 32 -9.00 15.84 4.81
CA PRO A 32 -10.36 15.94 5.34
C PRO A 32 -11.26 14.77 4.98
N THR A 33 -10.88 13.98 3.99
CA THR A 33 -11.60 12.78 3.51
C THR A 33 -10.66 11.58 3.40
N ALA A 34 -11.09 10.51 2.75
CA ALA A 34 -10.21 9.40 2.45
C ALA A 34 -9.09 9.82 1.50
N SER A 35 -7.89 9.31 1.74
CA SER A 35 -6.77 9.27 0.80
C SER A 35 -6.91 8.08 -0.15
N LEU A 36 -5.92 7.80 -1.00
CA LEU A 36 -5.90 6.61 -1.87
C LEU A 36 -5.24 5.41 -1.15
N TRP A 37 -5.14 4.29 -1.82
CA TRP A 37 -4.62 3.02 -1.33
C TRP A 37 -5.50 2.43 -0.20
N ASP A 38 -4.91 1.99 0.89
CA ASP A 38 -5.58 1.27 1.97
C ASP A 38 -6.41 2.19 2.89
N CYS A 39 -6.19 3.51 2.83
CA CYS A 39 -6.84 4.49 3.70
C CYS A 39 -8.39 4.43 3.64
N PRO A 40 -9.06 4.40 2.46
CA PRO A 40 -10.51 4.31 2.39
C PRO A 40 -11.05 3.02 3.01
N GLU A 41 -10.34 1.91 2.82
CA GLU A 41 -10.65 0.62 3.42
C GLU A 41 -10.56 0.67 4.95
N PHE A 42 -9.46 1.24 5.50
CA PHE A 42 -9.30 1.38 6.95
C PHE A 42 -10.35 2.31 7.59
N ILE A 43 -10.76 3.36 6.91
CA ILE A 43 -11.85 4.23 7.36
C ILE A 43 -13.17 3.45 7.36
N THR A 44 -13.48 2.75 6.28
CA THR A 44 -14.71 1.97 6.12
C THR A 44 -14.79 0.85 7.14
N SER A 45 -13.74 0.03 7.23
CA SER A 45 -13.67 -1.08 8.19
C SER A 45 -13.70 -0.59 9.63
N GLY A 46 -13.07 0.53 9.95
CA GLY A 46 -13.16 1.15 11.27
C GLY A 46 -14.57 1.66 11.59
N TYR A 47 -15.20 2.40 10.69
CA TYR A 47 -16.51 2.99 10.91
C TYR A 47 -17.63 1.95 11.08
N LYS A 48 -17.68 0.95 10.22
CA LYS A 48 -18.71 -0.09 10.19
C LYS A 48 -18.34 -1.36 10.96
N LEU A 49 -17.10 -1.46 11.48
CA LEU A 49 -16.51 -2.69 11.99
C LEU A 49 -16.62 -3.83 10.96
N GLU A 50 -16.21 -3.54 9.73
CA GLU A 50 -16.15 -4.48 8.63
C GLU A 50 -14.75 -5.08 8.50
N ILE A 51 -14.58 -6.09 7.64
CA ILE A 51 -13.34 -6.86 7.57
C ILE A 51 -12.60 -6.48 6.31
N GLY A 52 -11.45 -5.84 6.50
CA GLY A 52 -10.51 -5.49 5.44
C GLY A 52 -9.51 -6.60 5.12
N HIS A 53 -8.49 -6.26 4.34
CA HIS A 53 -7.49 -7.21 3.84
C HIS A 53 -6.67 -7.91 4.94
N PRO A 54 -6.20 -9.15 4.68
CA PRO A 54 -5.36 -9.91 5.62
C PRO A 54 -4.02 -9.23 5.97
N PRO A 55 -3.56 -9.31 7.23
CA PRO A 55 -4.10 -10.13 8.31
C PRO A 55 -5.15 -9.42 9.17
N GLY A 56 -5.69 -8.29 8.72
CA GLY A 56 -6.60 -7.43 9.44
C GLY A 56 -5.93 -6.62 10.56
N ALA A 57 -6.64 -5.61 11.04
CA ALA A 57 -6.18 -4.73 12.10
C ALA A 57 -7.28 -4.49 13.16
N PRO A 58 -7.74 -5.54 13.90
CA PRO A 58 -8.93 -5.46 14.72
C PRO A 58 -8.83 -4.43 15.85
N PHE A 59 -7.66 -4.21 16.44
CA PHE A 59 -7.49 -3.19 17.47
C PHE A 59 -7.51 -1.78 16.87
N PHE A 60 -6.92 -1.61 15.68
CA PHE A 60 -7.06 -0.34 14.94
C PHE A 60 -8.54 -0.06 14.63
N MET A 61 -9.28 -1.04 14.10
CA MET A 61 -10.71 -0.91 13.78
C MET A 61 -11.55 -0.47 14.97
N LEU A 62 -11.31 -1.08 16.16
CA LEU A 62 -12.04 -0.72 17.38
C LEU A 62 -11.76 0.73 17.81
N VAL A 63 -10.51 1.18 17.74
CA VAL A 63 -10.13 2.55 18.11
C VAL A 63 -10.61 3.54 17.05
N ALA A 64 -10.52 3.20 15.76
CA ALA A 64 -11.05 3.99 14.66
C ALA A 64 -12.58 4.15 14.76
N ASN A 65 -13.29 3.07 15.11
CA ASN A 65 -14.73 3.12 15.37
C ASN A 65 -15.07 4.10 16.50
N LEU A 66 -14.31 4.05 17.60
CA LEU A 66 -14.50 5.00 18.70
C LEU A 66 -14.32 6.45 18.24
N PHE A 67 -13.29 6.73 17.43
CA PHE A 67 -13.07 8.07 16.90
C PHE A 67 -14.14 8.50 15.90
N ALA A 68 -14.63 7.59 15.07
CA ALA A 68 -15.70 7.84 14.13
C ALA A 68 -17.00 8.29 14.83
N GLN A 69 -17.24 7.92 16.11
CA GLN A 69 -18.40 8.37 16.87
C GLN A 69 -18.37 9.87 17.20
N PHE A 70 -17.23 10.54 17.10
CA PHE A 70 -17.11 12.00 17.27
C PHE A 70 -17.49 12.78 16.01
N ALA A 71 -17.74 12.10 14.88
CA ALA A 71 -18.20 12.74 13.65
C ALA A 71 -19.64 13.24 13.82
N SER A 72 -19.93 14.47 13.40
CA SER A 72 -21.30 15.02 13.41
C SER A 72 -22.17 14.53 12.24
N GLY A 73 -21.55 13.83 11.28
CA GLY A 73 -22.22 13.23 10.12
C GLY A 73 -21.26 12.43 9.26
N PRO A 74 -21.76 11.68 8.26
CA PRO A 74 -20.97 10.79 7.42
C PRO A 74 -19.73 11.42 6.79
N SER A 75 -19.84 12.63 6.29
CA SER A 75 -18.76 13.37 5.64
C SER A 75 -17.58 13.74 6.58
N GLN A 76 -17.75 13.61 7.90
CA GLN A 76 -16.69 13.88 8.87
C GLN A 76 -16.04 12.62 9.45
N VAL A 77 -16.56 11.44 9.13
CA VAL A 77 -16.03 10.17 9.64
C VAL A 77 -14.56 10.01 9.24
N ALA A 78 -14.23 10.23 7.98
CA ALA A 78 -12.84 10.14 7.50
C ALA A 78 -11.91 11.10 8.25
N LEU A 79 -12.33 12.35 8.43
CA LEU A 79 -11.55 13.33 9.19
C LEU A 79 -11.27 12.86 10.62
N MET A 80 -12.26 12.29 11.31
CA MET A 80 -12.06 11.78 12.68
C MET A 80 -11.08 10.63 12.74
N VAL A 81 -11.12 9.71 11.77
CA VAL A 81 -10.17 8.59 11.71
C VAL A 81 -8.77 9.06 11.28
N ASN A 82 -8.67 10.03 10.38
CA ASN A 82 -7.39 10.65 10.03
C ASN A 82 -6.77 11.40 11.23
N LEU A 83 -7.59 12.12 12.01
CA LEU A 83 -7.15 12.77 13.24
C LEU A 83 -6.67 11.79 14.31
N LEU A 84 -7.20 10.55 14.36
CA LEU A 84 -6.63 9.48 15.19
C LEU A 84 -5.17 9.24 14.82
N SER A 85 -4.84 9.10 13.53
CA SER A 85 -3.47 8.91 13.05
C SER A 85 -2.58 10.11 13.43
N ALA A 86 -3.09 11.34 13.29
CA ALA A 86 -2.38 12.55 13.68
C ALA A 86 -2.04 12.58 15.19
N LEU A 87 -3.01 12.24 16.05
CA LEU A 87 -2.81 12.19 17.50
C LEU A 87 -1.88 11.08 17.94
N LEU A 88 -1.99 9.89 17.33
CA LEU A 88 -1.10 8.77 17.62
C LEU A 88 0.34 9.08 17.18
N SER A 89 0.51 9.73 16.02
CA SER A 89 1.81 10.20 15.55
C SER A 89 2.40 11.24 16.50
N ALA A 90 1.63 12.21 16.97
CA ALA A 90 2.07 13.16 17.99
C ALA A 90 2.45 12.45 19.30
N GLY A 91 1.71 11.39 19.68
CA GLY A 91 2.06 10.52 20.80
C GLY A 91 3.38 9.77 20.61
N CYS A 92 3.68 9.34 19.39
CA CYS A 92 4.98 8.76 19.04
C CYS A 92 6.11 9.79 19.27
N ILE A 93 5.93 11.03 18.84
CA ILE A 93 6.90 12.11 19.03
C ILE A 93 7.10 12.43 20.52
N PHE A 94 6.02 12.41 21.32
CA PHE A 94 6.08 12.54 22.77
C PHE A 94 7.00 11.49 23.41
N PHE A 95 6.83 10.22 23.07
CA PHE A 95 7.65 9.15 23.61
C PHE A 95 9.07 9.16 23.04
N LEU A 96 9.27 9.57 21.80
CA LEU A 96 10.60 9.77 21.22
C LEU A 96 11.37 10.86 21.99
N PHE A 97 10.75 11.99 22.27
CA PHE A 97 11.34 13.05 23.07
C PHE A 97 11.79 12.52 24.44
N LEU A 98 10.90 11.81 25.17
CA LEU A 98 11.22 11.21 26.46
C LEU A 98 12.34 10.18 26.37
N THR A 99 12.39 9.41 25.29
CA THR A 99 13.45 8.43 25.03
C THR A 99 14.80 9.12 24.84
N ILE A 100 14.87 10.15 24.00
CA ILE A 100 16.11 10.89 23.73
C ILE A 100 16.61 11.58 25.01
N THR A 101 15.72 12.26 25.76
CA THR A 101 16.10 12.96 27.00
C THR A 101 16.56 11.99 28.07
N HIS A 102 15.94 10.77 28.16
CA HIS A 102 16.38 9.71 29.06
C HIS A 102 17.82 9.26 28.75
N LEU A 103 18.12 8.94 27.47
CA LEU A 103 19.42 8.50 27.02
C LEU A 103 20.48 9.63 27.17
N ALA A 104 20.15 10.85 26.80
CA ALA A 104 20.98 12.02 26.95
C ALA A 104 21.32 12.28 28.43
N ARG A 105 20.33 12.19 29.34
CA ARG A 105 20.53 12.36 30.79
C ARG A 105 21.54 11.37 31.32
N LYS A 106 21.44 10.09 30.97
CA LYS A 106 22.39 9.06 31.42
C LYS A 106 23.81 9.34 30.94
N ILE A 107 24.00 9.86 29.73
CA ILE A 107 25.29 10.22 29.18
C ILE A 107 25.85 11.48 29.85
N VAL A 108 25.04 12.51 30.06
CA VAL A 108 25.45 13.83 30.58
C VAL A 108 25.69 13.83 32.07
N CYS A 109 24.83 13.14 32.82
CA CYS A 109 24.89 13.15 34.29
C CYS A 109 25.69 11.99 34.86
N GLY A 110 25.76 10.84 34.18
CA GLY A 110 26.38 9.64 34.73
C GLY A 110 25.81 9.30 36.10
N ASN A 111 26.68 9.23 37.14
CA ASN A 111 26.31 8.98 38.51
C ASN A 111 26.14 10.25 39.37
N GLU A 112 26.27 11.45 38.75
CA GLU A 112 26.11 12.71 39.47
C GLU A 112 24.61 13.04 39.69
N GLU A 113 24.24 13.28 40.96
CA GLU A 113 22.86 13.66 41.31
C GLU A 113 22.54 15.14 41.03
N THR A 114 23.54 16.00 40.80
CA THR A 114 23.36 17.44 40.66
C THR A 114 22.98 17.81 39.23
N MET A 115 21.74 18.27 39.05
CA MET A 115 21.22 18.82 37.81
C MET A 115 21.44 20.32 37.75
N THR A 116 22.37 20.77 36.92
CA THR A 116 22.54 22.21 36.64
C THR A 116 21.58 22.64 35.52
N LEU A 117 21.22 23.92 35.48
CA LEU A 117 20.35 24.48 34.42
C LEU A 117 20.93 24.22 33.02
N GLU A 118 22.24 24.32 32.87
CA GLU A 118 22.92 24.04 31.61
C GLU A 118 22.79 22.58 31.16
N LYS A 119 22.93 21.61 32.09
CA LYS A 119 22.70 20.19 31.80
C LYS A 119 21.26 19.96 31.36
N ILE A 120 20.29 20.59 32.03
CA ILE A 120 18.86 20.49 31.68
C ILE A 120 18.65 21.02 30.26
N ILE A 121 19.09 22.22 29.96
CA ILE A 121 18.94 22.82 28.62
C ILE A 121 19.56 21.93 27.54
N GLY A 122 20.76 21.39 27.81
CA GLY A 122 21.43 20.49 26.85
C GLY A 122 20.65 19.19 26.61
N ILE A 123 20.06 18.60 27.66
CA ILE A 123 19.26 17.38 27.53
C ILE A 123 17.93 17.66 26.79
N GLU A 124 17.25 18.75 27.18
CA GLU A 124 15.99 19.15 26.53
C GLU A 124 16.21 19.52 25.05
N ALA A 125 17.31 20.18 24.73
CA ALA A 125 17.68 20.50 23.34
C ALA A 125 17.91 19.22 22.50
N CYS A 126 18.56 18.20 23.06
CA CYS A 126 18.69 16.90 22.40
C CYS A 126 17.30 16.32 22.08
N GLY A 127 16.41 16.34 23.08
CA GLY A 127 15.03 15.85 22.90
C GLY A 127 14.27 16.60 21.80
N LEU A 128 14.29 17.95 21.85
CA LEU A 128 13.59 18.80 20.89
C LEU A 128 14.05 18.57 19.45
N VAL A 129 15.36 18.60 19.22
CA VAL A 129 15.93 18.48 17.87
C VAL A 129 15.64 17.09 17.28
N GLY A 130 15.86 16.01 18.04
CA GLY A 130 15.64 14.67 17.53
C GLY A 130 14.15 14.37 17.31
N ALA A 131 13.29 14.78 18.25
CA ALA A 131 11.85 14.58 18.13
C ALA A 131 11.26 15.33 16.92
N PHE A 132 11.61 16.60 16.72
CA PHE A 132 11.12 17.36 15.58
C PHE A 132 11.77 16.95 14.26
N ALA A 133 13.03 16.49 14.24
CA ALA A 133 13.62 15.95 13.02
C ALA A 133 12.87 14.70 12.53
N TYR A 134 12.36 13.88 13.44
CA TYR A 134 11.49 12.75 13.07
C TYR A 134 10.08 13.20 12.70
N ALA A 135 9.52 14.14 13.48
CA ALA A 135 8.18 14.68 13.22
C ALA A 135 8.03 15.25 11.81
N PHE A 136 9.06 15.91 11.31
CA PHE A 136 9.09 16.56 10.00
C PHE A 136 9.84 15.77 8.92
N SER A 137 10.11 14.47 9.18
CA SER A 137 10.61 13.58 8.14
C SER A 137 9.48 13.19 7.19
N ASP A 138 9.81 13.07 5.91
CA ASP A 138 8.89 12.78 4.81
C ASP A 138 7.98 11.58 5.11
N THR A 139 8.56 10.41 5.33
CA THR A 139 7.83 9.15 5.59
C THR A 139 6.91 9.22 6.82
N PHE A 140 7.34 9.86 7.90
CA PHE A 140 6.56 9.88 9.13
C PHE A 140 5.38 10.86 9.07
N TRP A 141 5.60 12.05 8.50
CA TRP A 141 4.52 13.03 8.32
C TRP A 141 3.47 12.50 7.34
N PHE A 142 3.90 11.86 6.25
CA PHE A 142 2.99 11.22 5.31
C PHE A 142 2.00 10.29 6.02
N SER A 143 2.48 9.41 6.90
CA SER A 143 1.64 8.47 7.67
C SER A 143 0.80 9.14 8.77
N ALA A 144 1.15 10.37 9.18
CA ALA A 144 0.44 11.07 10.24
C ALA A 144 -0.86 11.75 9.77
N VAL A 145 -1.01 12.02 8.47
CA VAL A 145 -2.10 12.83 7.92
C VAL A 145 -3.20 12.03 7.20
N GLU A 146 -3.12 10.70 7.27
CA GLU A 146 -4.12 9.77 6.71
C GLU A 146 -4.38 8.58 7.63
N ALA A 147 -5.53 7.92 7.45
CA ALA A 147 -5.94 6.78 8.25
C ALA A 147 -5.21 5.50 7.82
N GLU A 148 -4.09 5.23 8.48
CA GLU A 148 -3.24 4.08 8.23
C GLU A 148 -2.76 3.44 9.54
N VAL A 149 -2.51 2.14 9.51
CA VAL A 149 -2.03 1.39 10.68
C VAL A 149 -0.62 1.77 11.12
N TYR A 150 0.17 2.40 10.24
CA TYR A 150 1.58 2.73 10.50
C TYR A 150 1.77 3.81 11.55
N ALA A 151 0.89 4.81 11.62
CA ALA A 151 0.87 5.80 12.69
C ALA A 151 0.70 5.13 14.07
N PHE A 152 -0.28 4.23 14.18
CA PHE A 152 -0.54 3.49 15.41
C PHE A 152 0.59 2.53 15.76
N SER A 153 1.13 1.81 14.78
CA SER A 153 2.28 0.93 14.94
C SER A 153 3.52 1.67 15.47
N SER A 154 3.81 2.83 14.92
CA SER A 154 4.92 3.70 15.35
C SER A 154 4.72 4.19 16.79
N PHE A 155 3.50 4.60 17.14
CA PHE A 155 3.15 4.97 18.52
C PHE A 155 3.38 3.82 19.50
N LEU A 156 2.90 2.61 19.20
CA LEU A 156 3.08 1.45 20.06
C LEU A 156 4.56 1.06 20.20
N THR A 157 5.33 1.15 19.11
CA THR A 157 6.78 0.92 19.12
C THR A 157 7.49 1.91 20.05
N ALA A 158 7.20 3.21 19.92
CA ALA A 158 7.76 4.26 20.76
C ALA A 158 7.37 4.09 22.22
N LEU A 159 6.11 3.77 22.50
CA LEU A 159 5.60 3.50 23.83
C LEU A 159 6.30 2.29 24.48
N MET A 160 6.40 1.16 23.76
CA MET A 160 7.05 -0.05 24.27
C MET A 160 8.53 0.21 24.57
N PHE A 161 9.22 0.90 23.68
CA PHE A 161 10.63 1.24 23.87
C PHE A 161 10.83 2.21 25.06
N TRP A 162 9.94 3.18 25.24
CA TRP A 162 9.97 4.05 26.42
C TRP A 162 9.66 3.30 27.71
N LEU A 163 8.70 2.36 27.71
CA LEU A 163 8.34 1.56 28.89
C LEU A 163 9.50 0.67 29.36
N ILE A 164 10.30 0.10 28.46
CA ILE A 164 11.48 -0.68 28.88
C ILE A 164 12.55 0.21 29.52
N LEU A 165 12.68 1.47 29.08
CA LEU A 165 13.57 2.45 29.74
C LEU A 165 13.03 2.84 31.13
N LYS A 166 11.72 2.89 31.30
CA LYS A 166 11.08 3.06 32.63
C LYS A 166 11.34 1.86 33.53
N TRP A 167 11.23 0.66 33.00
CA TRP A 167 11.62 -0.53 33.71
C TRP A 167 13.11 -0.47 34.10
N GLU A 168 13.97 0.00 33.26
CA GLU A 168 15.40 0.13 33.52
C GLU A 168 15.71 1.04 34.73
N ASP A 169 15.01 2.17 34.84
CA ASP A 169 15.14 3.07 36.00
C ASP A 169 14.68 2.40 37.33
N GLU A 170 13.62 1.57 37.27
CA GLU A 170 12.99 0.96 38.44
C GLU A 170 13.38 -0.53 38.63
N ALA A 171 14.33 -1.07 37.88
CA ALA A 171 14.62 -2.49 37.73
C ALA A 171 14.96 -3.21 39.10
N ASP A 172 15.41 -2.47 40.12
CA ASP A 172 15.77 -3.02 41.44
C ASP A 172 14.63 -2.87 42.44
N THR A 173 13.50 -2.27 42.07
CA THR A 173 12.31 -2.16 42.92
C THR A 173 11.42 -3.40 42.79
N PRO A 174 10.68 -3.79 43.85
CA PRO A 174 9.77 -4.92 43.80
C PRO A 174 8.63 -4.76 42.76
N GLN A 175 8.30 -3.54 42.42
CA GLN A 175 7.19 -3.19 41.50
C GLN A 175 7.61 -3.10 40.04
N SER A 176 8.88 -3.31 39.71
CA SER A 176 9.39 -3.19 38.32
C SER A 176 8.72 -4.14 37.35
N ASP A 177 8.29 -5.33 37.79
CA ASP A 177 7.63 -6.34 36.96
C ASP A 177 6.37 -5.81 36.27
N ARG A 178 5.70 -4.79 36.81
CA ARG A 178 4.51 -4.14 36.22
C ARG A 178 4.76 -3.60 34.80
N TRP A 179 5.96 -3.06 34.57
CA TRP A 179 6.32 -2.53 33.25
C TRP A 179 6.47 -3.65 32.23
N ILE A 180 7.06 -4.79 32.60
CA ILE A 180 7.20 -5.96 31.74
C ILE A 180 5.82 -6.54 31.39
N VAL A 181 4.92 -6.62 32.36
CA VAL A 181 3.55 -7.11 32.19
C VAL A 181 2.76 -6.16 31.26
N LEU A 182 2.94 -4.84 31.43
CA LEU A 182 2.31 -3.85 30.53
C LEU A 182 2.86 -3.94 29.10
N ILE A 183 4.18 -4.10 28.93
CA ILE A 183 4.80 -4.33 27.63
C ILE A 183 4.22 -5.58 26.97
N ALA A 184 4.05 -6.67 27.73
CA ALA A 184 3.45 -7.90 27.22
C ALA A 184 2.00 -7.68 26.74
N TYR A 185 1.20 -6.89 27.46
CA TYR A 185 -0.16 -6.53 27.05
C TYR A 185 -0.16 -5.71 25.75
N ILE A 186 0.70 -4.68 25.67
CA ILE A 186 0.85 -3.85 24.46
C ILE A 186 1.36 -4.69 23.29
N THR A 187 2.27 -5.66 23.54
CA THR A 187 2.72 -6.63 22.52
C THR A 187 1.52 -7.41 21.95
N GLY A 188 0.60 -7.88 22.79
CA GLY A 188 -0.62 -8.55 22.34
C GLY A 188 -1.56 -7.63 21.54
N LEU A 189 -1.78 -6.39 22.01
CA LEU A 189 -2.58 -5.39 21.29
C LEU A 189 -1.95 -5.01 19.94
N SER A 190 -0.63 -4.91 19.88
CA SER A 190 0.08 -4.51 18.67
C SER A 190 -0.07 -5.52 17.53
N VAL A 191 -0.30 -6.79 17.83
CA VAL A 191 -0.63 -7.81 16.84
C VAL A 191 -1.94 -7.45 16.11
N GLY A 192 -2.91 -6.87 16.83
CA GLY A 192 -4.17 -6.37 16.28
C GLY A 192 -4.07 -5.00 15.59
N VAL A 193 -2.85 -4.47 15.39
CA VAL A 193 -2.58 -3.26 14.59
C VAL A 193 -1.62 -3.60 13.46
N HIS A 194 -0.37 -3.90 13.79
CA HIS A 194 0.64 -4.27 12.80
C HIS A 194 1.85 -4.98 13.45
N LEU A 195 2.38 -6.03 12.82
CA LEU A 195 3.47 -6.86 13.38
C LEU A 195 4.82 -6.14 13.48
N LEU A 196 5.02 -5.01 12.79
CA LEU A 196 6.28 -4.24 12.82
C LEU A 196 6.67 -3.79 14.23
N CYS A 197 5.69 -3.55 15.12
CA CYS A 197 5.97 -3.18 16.53
C CYS A 197 6.78 -4.24 17.27
N LEU A 198 6.62 -5.52 16.91
CA LEU A 198 7.29 -6.62 17.59
C LEU A 198 8.82 -6.62 17.38
N LEU A 199 9.28 -5.96 16.33
CA LEU A 199 10.70 -5.89 15.98
C LEU A 199 11.55 -5.07 16.95
N CYS A 200 10.92 -4.34 17.90
CA CYS A 200 11.64 -3.68 18.98
C CYS A 200 12.04 -4.65 20.12
N LEU A 201 11.43 -5.85 20.25
CA LEU A 201 11.67 -6.81 21.33
C LEU A 201 13.16 -7.22 21.47
N PRO A 202 13.91 -7.52 20.39
CA PRO A 202 15.33 -7.80 20.52
C PRO A 202 16.13 -6.64 21.11
N ALA A 203 15.86 -5.40 20.72
CA ALA A 203 16.52 -4.21 21.27
C ALA A 203 16.21 -4.02 22.76
N MET A 204 14.96 -4.26 23.15
CA MET A 204 14.53 -4.20 24.56
C MET A 204 15.23 -5.27 25.42
N SER A 205 15.51 -6.45 24.87
CA SER A 205 16.28 -7.50 25.56
C SER A 205 17.69 -7.02 25.93
N PHE A 206 18.28 -6.14 25.13
CA PHE A 206 19.60 -5.55 25.45
C PHE A 206 19.52 -4.56 26.61
N VAL A 207 18.44 -3.78 26.72
CA VAL A 207 18.23 -2.92 27.90
C VAL A 207 18.21 -3.76 29.18
N VAL A 208 17.47 -4.89 29.13
CA VAL A 208 17.40 -5.84 30.28
C VAL A 208 18.77 -6.42 30.59
N TYR A 209 19.51 -6.86 29.60
CA TYR A 209 20.83 -7.45 29.78
C TYR A 209 21.83 -6.44 30.35
N PHE A 210 21.95 -5.26 29.79
CA PHE A 210 22.90 -4.24 30.24
C PHE A 210 22.58 -3.77 31.67
N ARG A 211 21.31 -3.76 32.06
CA ARG A 211 20.89 -3.38 33.42
C ARG A 211 21.13 -4.46 34.45
N LYS A 212 20.95 -5.76 34.12
CA LYS A 212 21.03 -6.88 35.09
C LYS A 212 22.36 -7.62 35.07
N ALA A 213 23.19 -7.49 34.02
CA ALA A 213 24.46 -8.19 33.93
C ALA A 213 25.50 -7.54 34.83
N LYS A 214 26.10 -8.31 35.76
CA LYS A 214 27.25 -7.86 36.60
C LYS A 214 28.45 -7.50 35.72
N HIS A 215 28.73 -8.29 34.68
CA HIS A 215 29.79 -8.10 33.73
C HIS A 215 29.25 -8.34 32.31
N VAL A 216 29.43 -7.33 31.43
CA VAL A 216 29.04 -7.45 30.01
C VAL A 216 30.16 -8.16 29.26
N THR A 217 29.84 -9.29 28.64
CA THR A 217 30.76 -10.09 27.85
C THR A 217 30.30 -10.21 26.40
N ARG A 218 31.23 -10.47 25.45
CA ARG A 218 30.87 -10.70 24.03
C ARG A 218 29.88 -11.86 23.88
N TRP A 219 30.09 -12.94 24.65
CA TRP A 219 29.18 -14.09 24.65
C TRP A 219 27.80 -13.75 25.25
N GLY A 220 27.76 -12.89 26.29
CA GLY A 220 26.52 -12.39 26.88
C GLY A 220 25.74 -11.56 25.85
N VAL A 221 26.39 -10.69 25.08
CA VAL A 221 25.80 -9.92 24.00
C VAL A 221 25.22 -10.86 22.94
N LEU A 222 25.98 -11.86 22.46
CA LEU A 222 25.50 -12.82 21.45
C LEU A 222 24.33 -13.67 21.97
N LYS A 223 24.39 -14.13 23.22
CA LYS A 223 23.27 -14.84 23.85
C LYS A 223 22.01 -13.97 23.96
N THR A 224 22.15 -12.71 24.32
CA THR A 224 21.02 -11.77 24.41
C THR A 224 20.41 -11.52 23.06
N PHE A 225 21.21 -11.38 22.01
CA PHE A 225 20.74 -11.28 20.64
C PHE A 225 19.92 -12.53 20.25
N GLY A 226 20.46 -13.73 20.50
CA GLY A 226 19.77 -14.99 20.25
C GLY A 226 18.47 -15.14 21.07
N MET A 227 18.48 -14.73 22.33
CA MET A 227 17.27 -14.75 23.19
C MET A 227 16.23 -13.74 22.75
N GLY A 228 16.62 -12.53 22.31
CA GLY A 228 15.71 -11.54 21.75
C GLY A 228 15.08 -12.01 20.44
N GLY A 229 15.88 -12.63 19.58
CA GLY A 229 15.39 -13.28 18.36
C GLY A 229 14.46 -14.46 18.65
N LEU A 230 14.80 -15.30 19.63
CA LEU A 230 13.95 -16.40 20.09
C LEU A 230 12.61 -15.88 20.64
N LEU A 231 12.63 -14.84 21.47
CA LEU A 231 11.41 -14.22 22.00
C LEU A 231 10.50 -13.73 20.87
N LEU A 232 11.07 -13.01 19.90
CA LEU A 232 10.35 -12.56 18.71
C LEU A 232 9.78 -13.76 17.94
N GLY A 233 10.59 -14.80 17.70
CA GLY A 233 10.16 -16.03 17.02
C GLY A 233 9.04 -16.77 17.76
N VAL A 234 9.10 -16.86 19.09
CA VAL A 234 8.04 -17.47 19.91
C VAL A 234 6.73 -16.69 19.78
N VAL A 235 6.76 -15.36 19.72
CA VAL A 235 5.54 -14.57 19.54
C VAL A 235 5.01 -14.77 18.10
N LEU A 236 5.84 -14.58 17.07
CA LEU A 236 5.41 -14.59 15.67
C LEU A 236 5.00 -15.99 15.16
N TYR A 237 5.76 -17.03 15.52
CA TYR A 237 5.57 -18.38 14.97
C TYR A 237 5.02 -19.38 16.01
N GLY A 238 5.06 -19.04 17.30
CA GLY A 238 4.53 -19.89 18.37
C GLY A 238 3.17 -19.44 18.87
N ILE A 239 3.06 -18.22 19.41
CA ILE A 239 1.83 -17.75 20.07
C ILE A 239 0.76 -17.42 19.02
N ILE A 240 1.06 -16.54 18.04
CA ILE A 240 0.06 -16.05 17.09
C ILE A 240 -0.58 -17.21 16.31
N PRO A 241 0.16 -18.05 15.56
CA PRO A 241 -0.47 -19.16 14.84
C PRO A 241 -0.85 -20.32 15.75
N GLY A 242 -0.11 -20.56 16.83
CA GLY A 242 -0.32 -21.69 17.73
C GLY A 242 -1.69 -21.68 18.43
N VAL A 243 -2.14 -20.51 18.89
CA VAL A 243 -3.47 -20.36 19.50
C VAL A 243 -4.57 -20.75 18.51
N VAL A 244 -4.46 -20.33 17.26
CA VAL A 244 -5.44 -20.62 16.20
C VAL A 244 -5.42 -22.09 15.81
N VAL A 245 -4.23 -22.68 15.63
CA VAL A 245 -4.06 -24.10 15.25
C VAL A 245 -4.62 -25.02 16.33
N VAL A 246 -4.29 -24.78 17.61
CA VAL A 246 -4.80 -25.61 18.70
C VAL A 246 -6.32 -25.39 18.87
N GLY A 247 -6.81 -24.17 18.70
CA GLY A 247 -8.25 -23.89 18.65
C GLY A 247 -8.95 -24.69 17.54
N GLY A 248 -8.33 -24.80 16.35
CA GLY A 248 -8.83 -25.61 15.24
C GLY A 248 -8.89 -27.10 15.57
N TRP A 249 -7.89 -27.66 16.25
CA TRP A 249 -7.93 -29.07 16.69
C TRP A 249 -9.07 -29.31 17.70
N MET A 250 -9.28 -28.38 18.61
CA MET A 250 -10.39 -28.49 19.57
C MET A 250 -11.74 -28.35 18.86
N GLU A 251 -11.84 -27.49 17.88
CA GLU A 251 -13.06 -27.35 17.08
C GLU A 251 -13.37 -28.65 16.32
N LEU A 252 -12.40 -29.26 15.66
CA LEU A 252 -12.59 -30.58 15.00
C LEU A 252 -13.00 -31.67 15.98
N LEU A 253 -12.40 -31.72 17.18
CA LEU A 253 -12.78 -32.70 18.20
C LEU A 253 -14.26 -32.53 18.59
N PHE A 254 -14.69 -31.30 18.86
CA PHE A 254 -16.06 -31.06 19.30
C PHE A 254 -17.09 -31.22 18.17
N THR A 255 -16.78 -30.73 16.96
CA THR A 255 -17.72 -30.74 15.85
C THR A 255 -17.73 -32.06 15.11
N ASN A 256 -16.56 -32.59 14.68
CA ASN A 256 -16.50 -33.78 13.85
C ASN A 256 -16.60 -35.10 14.65
N VAL A 257 -16.13 -35.12 15.91
CA VAL A 257 -16.12 -36.33 16.74
C VAL A 257 -17.27 -36.36 17.74
N LEU A 258 -17.51 -35.23 18.44
CA LEU A 258 -18.57 -35.13 19.45
C LEU A 258 -19.90 -34.62 18.88
N HIS A 259 -19.95 -34.25 17.62
CA HIS A 259 -21.13 -33.74 16.90
C HIS A 259 -21.80 -32.52 17.55
N CYS A 260 -21.02 -31.65 18.18
CA CYS A 260 -21.49 -30.39 18.73
C CYS A 260 -21.69 -29.32 17.65
N ALA A 261 -22.40 -28.26 17.97
CA ALA A 261 -22.55 -27.11 17.07
C ALA A 261 -21.21 -26.45 16.73
N TYR A 262 -21.12 -25.82 15.58
CA TYR A 262 -19.94 -25.04 15.17
C TYR A 262 -19.53 -24.03 16.24
N ASN A 263 -18.24 -23.79 16.36
CA ASN A 263 -17.58 -22.91 17.34
C ASN A 263 -17.68 -23.36 18.81
N THR A 264 -18.32 -24.50 19.14
CA THR A 264 -18.35 -25.05 20.51
C THR A 264 -16.96 -25.41 20.98
N GLY A 265 -16.17 -26.07 20.13
CA GLY A 265 -14.79 -26.46 20.45
C GLY A 265 -13.89 -25.24 20.69
N LEU A 266 -14.05 -24.20 19.90
CA LEU A 266 -13.31 -22.95 20.07
C LEU A 266 -13.65 -22.27 21.41
N ILE A 267 -14.92 -22.17 21.77
CA ILE A 267 -15.36 -21.60 23.06
C ILE A 267 -14.80 -22.41 24.22
N CYS A 268 -14.93 -23.74 24.19
CA CYS A 268 -14.37 -24.63 25.19
C CYS A 268 -12.84 -24.48 25.31
N TYR A 269 -12.16 -24.33 24.19
CA TYR A 269 -10.70 -24.10 24.17
C TYR A 269 -10.33 -22.79 24.89
N VAL A 270 -10.99 -21.69 24.58
CA VAL A 270 -10.72 -20.38 25.21
C VAL A 270 -10.96 -20.43 26.70
N VAL A 271 -12.07 -21.05 27.15
CA VAL A 271 -12.38 -21.22 28.59
C VAL A 271 -11.32 -22.10 29.27
N LEU A 272 -10.98 -23.23 28.67
CA LEU A 272 -10.00 -24.17 29.21
C LEU A 272 -8.60 -23.54 29.29
N LEU A 273 -8.14 -22.87 28.21
CA LEU A 273 -6.85 -22.19 28.20
C LEU A 273 -6.77 -21.12 29.27
N THR A 274 -7.81 -20.29 29.41
CA THR A 274 -7.89 -19.25 30.42
C THR A 274 -7.87 -19.88 31.83
N GLY A 275 -8.65 -20.92 32.06
CA GLY A 275 -8.69 -21.66 33.33
C GLY A 275 -7.34 -22.27 33.71
N ILE A 276 -6.66 -22.93 32.77
CA ILE A 276 -5.31 -23.51 32.99
C ILE A 276 -4.29 -22.42 33.32
N LEU A 277 -4.29 -21.32 32.58
CA LEU A 277 -3.33 -20.23 32.82
C LEU A 277 -3.56 -19.56 34.17
N LEU A 278 -4.81 -19.26 34.54
CA LEU A 278 -5.16 -18.71 35.87
C LEU A 278 -4.78 -19.68 36.98
N PHE A 279 -5.16 -20.97 36.89
CA PHE A 279 -4.81 -21.98 37.86
C PHE A 279 -3.29 -22.09 38.04
N SER A 280 -2.54 -22.15 36.93
CA SER A 280 -1.09 -22.20 36.90
C SER A 280 -0.47 -20.97 37.59
N TYR A 281 -0.97 -19.77 37.25
CA TYR A 281 -0.52 -18.52 37.87
C TYR A 281 -0.69 -18.48 39.37
N TYR A 282 -1.80 -18.97 39.90
CA TYR A 282 -2.03 -19.04 41.38
C TYR A 282 -1.20 -20.12 42.04
N LYS A 283 -0.96 -21.27 41.41
CA LYS A 283 -0.18 -22.38 42.00
C LYS A 283 1.32 -22.14 41.95
N VAL A 284 1.85 -21.41 40.95
CA VAL A 284 3.29 -21.19 40.81
C VAL A 284 3.81 -20.21 41.84
N ARG A 285 4.86 -20.62 42.58
CA ARG A 285 5.53 -19.80 43.60
C ARG A 285 6.82 -19.11 43.09
N ARG A 286 7.45 -19.63 42.01
CA ARG A 286 8.69 -19.06 41.45
C ARG A 286 8.37 -17.75 40.73
N ARG A 287 8.97 -16.63 41.17
CA ARG A 287 8.71 -15.27 40.63
C ARG A 287 8.85 -15.22 39.11
N LEU A 288 9.94 -15.77 38.56
CA LEU A 288 10.19 -15.73 37.12
C LEU A 288 9.08 -16.44 36.33
N LEU A 289 8.69 -17.65 36.71
CA LEU A 289 7.64 -18.40 36.04
C LEU A 289 6.27 -17.72 36.18
N LYS A 290 6.01 -17.13 37.37
CA LYS A 290 4.79 -16.34 37.60
C LYS A 290 4.73 -15.12 36.67
N LEU A 291 5.87 -14.42 36.52
CA LEU A 291 5.97 -13.28 35.57
C LEU A 291 5.78 -13.74 34.12
N THR A 292 6.38 -14.85 33.72
CA THR A 292 6.20 -15.43 32.36
C THR A 292 4.74 -15.76 32.08
N LEU A 293 4.04 -16.40 33.05
CA LEU A 293 2.61 -16.70 32.93
C LEU A 293 1.77 -15.42 32.85
N ALA A 294 2.09 -14.39 33.67
CA ALA A 294 1.41 -13.10 33.60
C ALA A 294 1.61 -12.44 32.21
N CYS A 295 2.84 -12.45 31.69
CA CYS A 295 3.13 -11.92 30.38
C CYS A 295 2.36 -12.67 29.25
N LEU A 296 2.35 -14.01 29.32
CA LEU A 296 1.60 -14.82 28.36
C LEU A 296 0.10 -14.51 28.43
N MET A 297 -0.50 -14.42 29.59
CA MET A 297 -1.91 -14.05 29.75
C MET A 297 -2.19 -12.68 29.19
N MET A 298 -1.31 -11.70 29.38
CA MET A 298 -1.47 -10.35 28.88
C MET A 298 -1.31 -10.27 27.36
N ILE A 299 -0.36 -11.01 26.78
CA ILE A 299 -0.24 -11.12 25.30
C ILE A 299 -1.53 -11.70 24.73
N LEU A 300 -2.05 -12.79 25.29
CA LEU A 300 -3.29 -13.42 24.84
C LEU A 300 -4.50 -12.50 25.03
N ALA A 301 -4.57 -11.74 26.13
CA ALA A 301 -5.61 -10.75 26.35
C ALA A 301 -5.60 -9.64 25.29
N GLY A 302 -4.43 -9.13 24.91
CA GLY A 302 -4.29 -8.17 23.80
C GLY A 302 -4.65 -8.79 22.45
N TYR A 303 -4.14 -10.00 22.19
CA TYR A 303 -4.41 -10.74 20.96
C TYR A 303 -5.88 -11.15 20.79
N SER A 304 -6.65 -11.24 21.86
CA SER A 304 -8.09 -11.57 21.80
C SER A 304 -8.92 -10.58 20.99
N THR A 305 -8.39 -9.41 20.62
CA THR A 305 -9.02 -8.47 19.68
C THR A 305 -9.35 -9.12 18.32
N TYR A 306 -8.63 -10.16 17.89
CA TYR A 306 -8.98 -10.97 16.73
C TYR A 306 -10.32 -11.69 16.82
N GLY A 307 -10.87 -11.84 18.01
CA GLY A 307 -12.26 -12.30 18.17
C GLY A 307 -13.28 -11.41 17.49
N VAL A 308 -12.97 -10.11 17.32
CA VAL A 308 -13.85 -9.16 16.59
C VAL A 308 -13.94 -9.56 15.12
N ILE A 309 -12.84 -9.96 14.49
CA ILE A 309 -12.81 -10.41 13.09
C ILE A 309 -13.78 -11.60 12.91
N LEU A 310 -13.65 -12.62 13.77
CA LEU A 310 -14.49 -13.80 13.70
C LEU A 310 -15.99 -13.47 13.91
N ILE A 311 -16.31 -12.62 14.88
CA ILE A 311 -17.70 -12.21 15.17
C ILE A 311 -18.28 -11.42 14.01
N ARG A 312 -17.52 -10.46 13.46
CA ARG A 312 -18.01 -9.59 12.39
C ARG A 312 -18.10 -10.32 11.04
N ALA A 313 -17.22 -11.28 10.76
CA ALA A 313 -17.36 -12.13 9.57
C ALA A 313 -18.68 -12.92 9.57
N ASN A 314 -19.11 -13.42 10.73
CA ASN A 314 -20.40 -14.10 10.87
C ASN A 314 -21.61 -13.16 10.83
N ALA A 315 -21.43 -11.86 10.98
CA ALA A 315 -22.49 -10.87 10.80
C ALA A 315 -22.80 -10.55 9.33
N ASN A 316 -22.08 -11.13 8.38
CA ASN A 316 -22.26 -10.95 6.94
C ASN A 316 -22.23 -9.47 6.50
N THR A 317 -21.23 -8.75 6.96
CA THR A 317 -21.01 -7.34 6.59
C THR A 317 -20.83 -7.20 5.08
N PRO A 318 -21.21 -6.04 4.46
CA PRO A 318 -21.05 -5.81 3.04
C PRO A 318 -19.61 -5.92 2.56
N MET A 319 -18.63 -5.44 3.36
CA MET A 319 -17.21 -5.65 3.14
C MET A 319 -16.70 -6.71 4.12
N CYS A 320 -16.33 -7.88 3.62
CA CYS A 320 -15.85 -8.99 4.43
C CYS A 320 -14.80 -9.79 3.64
N GLU A 321 -13.56 -9.26 3.60
CA GLU A 321 -12.50 -9.89 2.82
C GLU A 321 -12.11 -11.27 3.38
N ASN A 322 -11.99 -12.25 2.49
CA ASN A 322 -11.68 -13.65 2.79
C ASN A 322 -12.67 -14.35 3.74
N ALA A 323 -13.76 -13.71 4.14
CA ALA A 323 -14.83 -14.24 4.99
C ALA A 323 -14.34 -15.14 6.15
N PRO A 324 -13.49 -14.62 7.10
CA PRO A 324 -12.89 -15.41 8.18
C PRO A 324 -13.89 -15.78 9.28
N GLY A 325 -15.01 -16.41 8.92
CA GLY A 325 -16.13 -16.72 9.78
C GLY A 325 -15.95 -17.96 10.68
N ASN A 326 -14.89 -18.72 10.53
CA ASN A 326 -14.54 -19.85 11.36
C ASN A 326 -13.04 -19.89 11.63
N ILE A 327 -12.60 -20.76 12.53
CA ILE A 327 -11.20 -20.82 12.99
C ILE A 327 -10.23 -21.17 11.86
N PHE A 328 -10.65 -21.97 10.87
CA PHE A 328 -9.79 -22.38 9.75
C PHE A 328 -9.64 -21.26 8.74
N ALA A 329 -10.74 -20.60 8.37
CA ALA A 329 -10.70 -19.42 7.53
C ALA A 329 -9.92 -18.27 8.20
N LEU A 330 -10.06 -18.09 9.52
CA LEU A 330 -9.25 -17.15 10.30
C LEU A 330 -7.76 -17.52 10.25
N SER A 331 -7.41 -18.81 10.28
CA SER A 331 -6.01 -19.26 10.14
C SER A 331 -5.42 -18.86 8.79
N SER A 332 -6.14 -19.11 7.69
CA SER A 332 -5.71 -18.72 6.34
C SER A 332 -5.59 -17.20 6.19
N TYR A 333 -6.52 -16.45 6.77
CA TYR A 333 -6.52 -15.00 6.81
C TYR A 333 -5.30 -14.43 7.57
N LEU A 334 -4.97 -14.97 8.74
CA LEU A 334 -3.80 -14.56 9.52
C LEU A 334 -2.48 -14.92 8.84
N ASN A 335 -2.43 -16.06 8.17
CA ASN A 335 -1.26 -16.52 7.42
C ASN A 335 -1.09 -15.80 6.08
N ARG A 336 -2.05 -14.95 5.66
CA ARG A 336 -2.02 -14.24 4.39
C ARG A 336 -1.87 -15.17 3.18
N GLU A 337 -2.57 -16.31 3.20
CA GLU A 337 -2.41 -17.37 2.20
C GLU A 337 -2.81 -16.95 0.77
N GLN A 338 -3.57 -15.87 0.62
CA GLN A 338 -3.90 -15.28 -0.68
C GLN A 338 -2.71 -14.63 -1.41
N TYR A 339 -1.63 -14.31 -0.69
CA TYR A 339 -0.46 -13.66 -1.27
C TYR A 339 0.61 -14.68 -1.66
N GLU A 340 1.42 -14.34 -2.68
CA GLU A 340 2.53 -15.19 -3.12
C GLU A 340 3.51 -15.47 -1.97
N ASN A 341 3.86 -16.74 -1.77
CA ASN A 341 4.82 -17.14 -0.75
C ASN A 341 6.25 -16.76 -1.16
N ALA A 342 6.84 -15.80 -0.44
CA ALA A 342 8.23 -15.41 -0.60
C ALA A 342 9.16 -16.39 0.17
N PRO A 343 10.00 -17.19 -0.48
CA PRO A 343 10.93 -18.07 0.20
C PRO A 343 12.01 -17.24 0.90
N LEU A 344 12.18 -17.43 2.23
CA LEU A 344 13.07 -16.60 3.02
C LEU A 344 14.52 -17.11 3.01
N PHE A 345 14.72 -18.40 3.31
CA PHE A 345 16.05 -19.00 3.47
C PHE A 345 16.39 -20.06 2.43
N TYR A 346 15.40 -20.80 1.93
CA TYR A 346 15.59 -21.87 0.97
C TYR A 346 14.34 -22.04 0.11
N GLY A 347 14.52 -22.11 -1.21
CA GLY A 347 13.41 -22.27 -2.15
C GLY A 347 13.82 -22.07 -3.61
N PRO A 348 12.84 -22.10 -4.53
CA PRO A 348 13.11 -21.93 -5.95
C PRO A 348 13.44 -20.48 -6.30
N ALA A 349 14.15 -20.30 -7.40
CA ALA A 349 14.25 -19.06 -8.14
C ALA A 349 13.09 -18.95 -9.15
N TYR A 350 12.87 -17.76 -9.72
CA TYR A 350 11.78 -17.49 -10.67
C TYR A 350 11.80 -18.37 -11.94
N CYS A 351 12.93 -18.96 -12.28
CA CYS A 351 13.13 -19.82 -13.46
C CYS A 351 13.61 -21.24 -13.08
N SER A 352 13.43 -21.64 -11.80
CA SER A 352 13.74 -23.02 -11.39
C SER A 352 12.88 -24.02 -12.14
N GLU A 353 13.50 -25.09 -12.63
CA GLU A 353 12.77 -26.13 -13.35
C GLU A 353 11.84 -26.92 -12.43
N PRO A 354 10.57 -27.10 -12.82
CA PRO A 354 9.67 -27.99 -12.12
C PRO A 354 10.22 -29.42 -12.07
N ASP A 355 10.09 -30.09 -10.93
CA ASP A 355 10.41 -31.53 -10.82
C ASP A 355 9.20 -32.33 -11.26
N TYR A 356 9.35 -33.09 -12.35
CA TYR A 356 8.27 -33.89 -12.91
C TYR A 356 8.41 -35.37 -12.52
N GLU A 357 7.27 -36.03 -12.32
CA GLU A 357 7.17 -37.49 -12.20
C GLU A 357 6.30 -38.07 -13.31
N GLN A 358 6.60 -39.28 -13.75
CA GLN A 358 5.77 -39.96 -14.71
C GLN A 358 4.58 -40.64 -14.01
N ARG A 359 3.37 -40.29 -14.44
CA ARG A 359 2.12 -40.95 -14.02
C ARG A 359 1.39 -41.48 -15.24
N GLY A 360 1.53 -42.79 -15.48
CA GLY A 360 1.07 -43.40 -16.74
C GLY A 360 1.85 -42.82 -17.92
N ASP A 361 1.15 -42.35 -18.95
CA ASP A 361 1.73 -41.77 -20.16
C ASP A 361 2.04 -40.26 -20.06
N TYR A 362 1.76 -39.60 -18.91
CA TYR A 362 1.91 -38.16 -18.74
C TYR A 362 3.00 -37.86 -17.72
N MET A 363 3.72 -36.77 -18.00
CA MET A 363 4.62 -36.12 -17.03
C MET A 363 3.82 -35.13 -16.19
N VAL A 364 3.77 -35.35 -14.88
CA VAL A 364 3.03 -34.51 -13.93
C VAL A 364 4.03 -33.82 -13.00
N TRP A 365 3.81 -32.56 -12.75
CA TRP A 365 4.62 -31.81 -11.79
C TRP A 365 4.49 -32.41 -10.40
N LYS A 366 5.62 -32.84 -9.81
CA LYS A 366 5.67 -33.40 -8.46
C LYS A 366 5.12 -32.36 -7.46
N ARG A 367 4.21 -32.83 -6.65
CA ARG A 367 3.60 -32.05 -5.60
C ARG A 367 3.67 -32.80 -4.28
N LYS A 368 3.87 -32.04 -3.19
CA LYS A 368 3.76 -32.55 -1.83
C LYS A 368 2.46 -32.02 -1.24
N GLU A 369 1.64 -32.92 -0.74
CA GLU A 369 0.44 -32.55 0.00
C GLU A 369 0.84 -31.91 1.33
N GLY A 370 0.24 -30.77 1.61
CA GLY A 370 0.39 -30.02 2.83
C GLY A 370 -0.75 -30.27 3.81
N ARG A 371 -1.11 -29.23 4.57
CA ARG A 371 -2.20 -29.31 5.54
C ARG A 371 -3.56 -29.45 4.86
N PRO A 372 -4.52 -30.16 5.49
CA PRO A 372 -5.89 -30.21 5.02
C PRO A 372 -6.55 -28.84 5.18
N VAL A 373 -7.33 -28.45 4.17
CA VAL A 373 -8.17 -27.24 4.19
C VAL A 373 -9.58 -27.68 4.56
N TYR A 374 -10.06 -27.16 5.69
CA TYR A 374 -11.36 -27.51 6.25
C TYR A 374 -12.42 -26.46 5.92
N ARG A 375 -13.63 -26.92 5.59
CA ARG A 375 -14.81 -26.08 5.45
C ARG A 375 -16.01 -26.68 6.17
N PRO A 376 -16.95 -25.83 6.65
CA PRO A 376 -18.23 -26.32 7.12
C PRO A 376 -18.95 -27.12 6.03
N SER A 377 -19.50 -28.28 6.38
CA SER A 377 -20.27 -29.09 5.43
C SER A 377 -21.56 -28.39 5.01
N ALA A 378 -21.93 -28.57 3.76
CA ALA A 378 -23.22 -28.12 3.24
C ALA A 378 -24.43 -28.91 3.79
N ASN A 379 -24.19 -30.04 4.44
CA ASN A 379 -25.24 -30.86 5.05
C ASN A 379 -25.59 -30.32 6.46
N GLU A 380 -26.74 -29.67 6.57
CA GLU A 380 -27.19 -29.02 7.83
C GLU A 380 -27.65 -30.02 8.93
N GLU A 381 -27.90 -31.29 8.58
CA GLU A 381 -28.40 -32.27 9.55
C GLU A 381 -27.41 -32.63 10.66
N ARG A 382 -26.09 -32.58 10.34
CA ARG A 382 -25.02 -32.81 11.31
C ARG A 382 -23.83 -31.88 11.06
N PRO A 383 -23.62 -30.89 11.93
CA PRO A 383 -22.46 -30.01 11.83
C PRO A 383 -21.16 -30.80 11.78
N HIS A 384 -20.37 -30.66 10.73
CA HIS A 384 -19.00 -31.19 10.62
C HIS A 384 -18.20 -30.40 9.59
N TYR A 385 -16.88 -30.48 9.68
CA TYR A 385 -15.97 -29.87 8.73
C TYR A 385 -15.48 -30.93 7.73
N ASP A 386 -15.68 -30.66 6.46
CA ASP A 386 -15.14 -31.47 5.36
C ASP A 386 -13.74 -31.01 4.99
N VAL A 387 -12.88 -31.96 4.60
CA VAL A 387 -11.62 -31.66 3.94
C VAL A 387 -11.89 -31.46 2.46
N ILE A 388 -11.87 -30.22 2.00
CA ILE A 388 -12.16 -29.91 0.59
C ILE A 388 -10.96 -30.15 -0.32
N ARG A 389 -9.75 -29.93 0.21
CA ARG A 389 -8.47 -30.19 -0.48
C ARG A 389 -7.34 -30.21 0.54
N HIS A 390 -6.15 -30.56 0.08
CA HIS A 390 -4.91 -30.31 0.78
C HIS A 390 -4.16 -29.15 0.14
N GLU A 391 -3.46 -28.34 0.94
CA GLU A 391 -2.46 -27.42 0.40
C GLU A 391 -1.50 -28.18 -0.51
N VAL A 392 -1.09 -27.57 -1.60
CA VAL A 392 -0.16 -28.20 -2.53
C VAL A 392 1.13 -27.39 -2.59
N LYS A 393 2.23 -28.06 -2.29
CA LYS A 393 3.56 -27.50 -2.50
C LYS A 393 4.20 -28.17 -3.71
N TYR A 394 4.39 -27.42 -4.77
CA TYR A 394 5.09 -27.88 -5.96
C TYR A 394 6.59 -27.99 -5.70
N LEU A 395 7.21 -29.03 -6.23
CA LEU A 395 8.63 -29.30 -6.07
C LEU A 395 9.40 -28.85 -7.30
N TYR A 396 10.57 -28.28 -7.07
CA TYR A 396 11.48 -27.82 -8.10
C TYR A 396 12.79 -28.59 -7.99
N LYS A 397 13.45 -28.86 -9.12
CA LYS A 397 14.75 -29.51 -9.17
C LYS A 397 15.83 -28.64 -8.56
N ASP A 398 15.79 -27.34 -8.89
CA ASP A 398 16.81 -26.39 -8.53
C ASP A 398 16.30 -25.42 -7.47
N ASN A 399 16.67 -25.68 -6.23
CA ASN A 399 16.43 -24.76 -5.12
C ASN A 399 17.75 -24.12 -4.71
N MET A 400 17.68 -22.89 -4.21
CA MET A 400 18.85 -22.17 -3.75
C MET A 400 18.70 -21.68 -2.31
N PHE A 401 19.83 -21.42 -1.66
CA PHE A 401 19.84 -20.73 -0.38
C PHE A 401 19.61 -19.22 -0.56
N PHE A 402 18.79 -18.64 0.32
CA PHE A 402 18.50 -17.22 0.36
C PHE A 402 17.99 -16.67 -0.98
N PRO A 403 16.93 -17.24 -1.57
CA PRO A 403 16.44 -16.81 -2.88
C PRO A 403 15.79 -15.43 -2.80
N ARG A 404 16.29 -14.49 -3.62
CA ARG A 404 15.78 -13.12 -3.70
C ARG A 404 15.02 -12.86 -4.98
N MET A 405 15.37 -13.54 -6.06
CA MET A 405 14.68 -13.50 -7.35
C MET A 405 13.80 -14.75 -7.48
N TYR A 406 12.61 -14.73 -6.85
CA TYR A 406 11.76 -15.94 -6.73
C TYR A 406 10.45 -15.87 -7.51
N SER A 407 9.90 -14.67 -7.74
CA SER A 407 8.55 -14.49 -8.30
C SER A 407 8.53 -14.67 -9.82
N ILE A 408 7.70 -15.60 -10.28
CA ILE A 408 7.47 -15.85 -11.71
C ILE A 408 6.77 -14.69 -12.43
N HIS A 409 6.14 -13.77 -11.67
CA HIS A 409 5.45 -12.61 -12.23
C HIS A 409 6.39 -11.45 -12.58
N HIS A 410 7.67 -11.51 -12.15
CA HIS A 410 8.62 -10.40 -12.27
C HIS A 410 9.84 -10.72 -13.14
N VAL A 411 9.74 -11.71 -14.01
CA VAL A 411 10.86 -12.22 -14.86
C VAL A 411 11.59 -11.08 -15.57
N LYS A 412 10.88 -10.26 -16.35
CA LYS A 412 11.47 -9.14 -17.12
C LYS A 412 12.17 -8.10 -16.25
N ALA A 413 11.66 -7.91 -15.03
CA ALA A 413 12.25 -6.96 -14.10
C ALA A 413 13.53 -7.50 -13.44
N TYR A 414 13.59 -8.80 -13.16
CA TYR A 414 14.81 -9.45 -12.68
C TYR A 414 15.92 -9.48 -13.73
N ASP A 415 15.58 -9.62 -15.02
CA ASP A 415 16.54 -9.67 -16.12
C ASP A 415 17.38 -8.37 -16.20
N LYS A 416 16.85 -7.24 -15.78
CA LYS A 416 17.59 -5.97 -15.67
C LYS A 416 18.76 -6.01 -14.67
N TRP A 417 18.73 -6.94 -13.71
CA TRP A 417 19.75 -7.12 -12.67
C TRP A 417 20.74 -8.25 -12.99
N ARG A 418 20.60 -8.87 -14.16
CA ARG A 418 21.41 -9.99 -14.65
C ARG A 418 22.09 -9.63 -15.96
N ASP A 419 23.09 -10.41 -16.33
CA ASP A 419 23.69 -10.31 -17.66
C ASP A 419 22.72 -10.82 -18.72
N ALA A 420 22.44 -10.02 -19.75
CA ALA A 420 21.41 -10.31 -20.77
C ALA A 420 21.56 -11.66 -21.48
N GLN A 421 22.77 -12.23 -21.49
CA GLN A 421 23.05 -13.54 -22.11
C GLN A 421 22.57 -14.74 -21.25
N LYS A 422 22.12 -14.51 -20.02
CA LYS A 422 21.73 -15.55 -19.06
C LYS A 422 20.24 -15.58 -18.75
N ASN A 423 19.43 -14.86 -19.51
CA ASN A 423 18.00 -14.86 -19.33
C ASN A 423 17.44 -16.28 -19.48
N GLY A 424 16.52 -16.66 -18.55
CA GLY A 424 15.91 -17.98 -18.53
C GLY A 424 16.72 -19.07 -17.81
N THR A 425 17.92 -18.78 -17.33
CA THR A 425 18.70 -19.75 -16.50
C THR A 425 18.55 -19.42 -15.01
N VAL A 426 18.77 -20.41 -14.13
CA VAL A 426 18.71 -20.21 -12.68
C VAL A 426 19.78 -19.19 -12.25
N PRO A 427 19.42 -18.16 -11.45
CA PRO A 427 20.40 -17.18 -10.99
C PRO A 427 21.50 -17.83 -10.18
N THR A 428 22.74 -17.40 -10.42
CA THR A 428 23.86 -17.75 -9.56
C THR A 428 23.72 -17.06 -8.18
N ALA A 429 24.38 -17.61 -7.16
CA ALA A 429 24.43 -16.99 -5.83
C ALA A 429 24.97 -15.54 -5.89
N ALA A 430 25.92 -15.26 -6.77
CA ALA A 430 26.48 -13.91 -6.96
C ALA A 430 25.46 -12.92 -7.55
N GLU A 431 24.71 -13.34 -8.58
CA GLU A 431 23.64 -12.52 -9.19
C GLU A 431 22.52 -12.26 -8.17
N ASN A 432 22.14 -13.28 -7.43
CA ASN A 432 21.13 -13.20 -6.37
C ASN A 432 21.57 -12.22 -5.25
N LEU A 433 22.82 -12.25 -4.82
CA LEU A 433 23.36 -11.29 -3.85
C LEU A 433 23.52 -9.89 -4.46
N ARG A 434 23.85 -9.76 -5.76
CA ARG A 434 23.87 -8.46 -6.46
C ARG A 434 22.48 -7.82 -6.42
N PHE A 435 21.43 -8.60 -6.69
CA PHE A 435 20.04 -8.14 -6.58
C PHE A 435 19.70 -7.74 -5.13
N PHE A 436 20.07 -8.57 -4.16
CA PHE A 436 19.83 -8.26 -2.74
C PHE A 436 20.46 -6.93 -2.33
N PHE A 437 21.74 -6.74 -2.57
CA PHE A 437 22.42 -5.51 -2.16
C PHE A 437 22.07 -4.31 -3.04
N GLY A 438 21.96 -4.50 -4.36
CA GLY A 438 21.67 -3.42 -5.31
C GLY A 438 20.24 -2.96 -5.26
N TYR A 439 19.28 -3.88 -5.29
CA TYR A 439 17.86 -3.55 -5.28
C TYR A 439 17.31 -3.49 -3.85
N GLN A 440 17.29 -4.62 -3.12
CA GLN A 440 16.56 -4.69 -1.86
C GLN A 440 17.19 -3.83 -0.75
N VAL A 441 18.50 -3.81 -0.62
CA VAL A 441 19.20 -3.01 0.41
C VAL A 441 19.40 -1.57 -0.05
N ASN A 442 19.94 -1.35 -1.25
CA ASN A 442 20.26 0.01 -1.70
C ASN A 442 19.02 0.77 -2.16
N PHE A 443 18.26 0.23 -3.11
CA PHE A 443 17.12 0.94 -3.69
C PHE A 443 15.90 0.94 -2.75
N MET A 444 15.55 -0.20 -2.12
CA MET A 444 14.34 -0.33 -1.29
C MET A 444 14.55 0.04 0.19
N TYR A 445 15.78 0.35 0.64
CA TYR A 445 16.01 0.78 2.01
C TYR A 445 16.87 2.04 2.09
N TRP A 446 18.13 2.02 1.58
CA TRP A 446 19.00 3.19 1.71
C TRP A 446 18.48 4.40 0.96
N ARG A 447 17.84 4.24 -0.20
CA ARG A 447 17.17 5.33 -0.90
C ARG A 447 16.13 6.01 -0.01
N TYR A 448 15.26 5.25 0.65
CA TYR A 448 14.25 5.77 1.57
C TYR A 448 14.86 6.42 2.80
N PHE A 449 15.89 5.82 3.37
CA PHE A 449 16.61 6.40 4.51
C PHE A 449 17.25 7.75 4.13
N LEU A 450 17.91 7.81 2.97
CA LEU A 450 18.60 9.02 2.52
C LEU A 450 17.64 10.12 2.10
N TRP A 451 16.50 9.82 1.50
CA TRP A 451 15.56 10.89 1.20
C TRP A 451 14.94 11.54 2.46
N ASN A 452 14.79 10.80 3.55
CA ASN A 452 14.35 11.38 4.83
C ASN A 452 15.41 12.24 5.53
N PHE A 453 16.72 11.95 5.30
CA PHE A 453 17.79 12.59 6.09
C PHE A 453 18.86 13.31 5.26
N VAL A 454 18.79 13.25 3.94
CA VAL A 454 19.67 13.97 3.02
C VAL A 454 18.88 14.88 2.10
N GLY A 455 17.86 14.34 1.43
CA GLY A 455 16.92 15.02 0.58
C GLY A 455 16.30 14.11 -0.48
N ARG A 456 15.11 14.44 -0.92
CA ARG A 456 14.28 13.70 -1.89
C ARG A 456 14.23 14.43 -3.22
N GLN A 457 14.37 13.70 -4.32
CA GLN A 457 14.36 14.28 -5.67
C GLN A 457 12.95 14.75 -6.07
N ASN A 458 11.95 13.91 -5.89
CA ASN A 458 10.53 14.16 -6.16
C ASN A 458 9.66 13.05 -5.56
N ASN A 459 8.35 13.19 -5.65
CA ASN A 459 7.36 12.21 -5.16
C ASN A 459 6.91 11.18 -6.21
N ILE A 460 7.54 11.14 -7.38
CA ILE A 460 7.18 10.20 -8.45
C ILE A 460 7.70 8.80 -8.10
N GLN A 461 6.84 7.79 -8.26
CA GLN A 461 7.18 6.38 -8.01
C GLN A 461 8.37 5.95 -8.86
N GLY A 462 9.44 5.46 -8.21
CA GLY A 462 10.67 5.03 -8.87
C GLY A 462 10.79 3.52 -9.03
N HIS A 463 11.33 3.11 -10.20
CA HIS A 463 11.72 1.71 -10.48
C HIS A 463 13.20 1.60 -10.86
N GLY A 464 13.98 2.65 -10.59
CA GLY A 464 15.41 2.76 -10.89
C GLY A 464 15.75 3.74 -12.00
N GLU A 465 14.78 4.46 -12.51
CA GLU A 465 14.94 5.55 -13.49
C GLU A 465 15.65 6.76 -12.84
N VAL A 466 16.31 7.57 -13.67
CA VAL A 466 17.02 8.77 -13.20
C VAL A 466 16.05 9.87 -12.78
N GLU A 467 14.91 9.95 -13.44
CA GLU A 467 13.89 10.98 -13.24
C GLU A 467 12.98 10.77 -12.02
N HIS A 468 12.92 9.57 -11.46
CA HIS A 468 11.90 9.19 -10.49
C HIS A 468 12.45 8.89 -9.09
N GLY A 469 11.95 9.62 -8.07
CA GLY A 469 12.00 9.26 -6.66
C GLY A 469 13.36 8.90 -6.08
N ASN A 470 14.47 9.45 -6.59
CA ASN A 470 15.79 9.22 -6.03
C ASN A 470 16.05 10.10 -4.78
N TRP A 471 17.15 9.88 -4.09
CA TRP A 471 17.64 10.80 -3.08
C TRP A 471 18.64 11.78 -3.69
N ILE A 472 18.73 12.98 -3.13
CA ILE A 472 19.61 14.06 -3.57
C ILE A 472 20.26 14.77 -2.38
N THR A 473 21.39 15.44 -2.63
CA THR A 473 22.05 16.25 -1.62
C THR A 473 21.63 17.73 -1.69
N GLY A 474 21.11 18.18 -2.82
CA GLY A 474 20.88 19.58 -3.14
C GLY A 474 22.14 20.33 -3.60
N ILE A 475 23.28 19.63 -3.69
CA ILE A 475 24.54 20.19 -4.17
C ILE A 475 24.76 19.73 -5.61
N GLY A 476 24.58 20.61 -6.59
CA GLY A 476 24.47 20.28 -8.00
C GLY A 476 25.56 19.35 -8.56
N TRP A 477 26.85 19.60 -8.25
CA TRP A 477 27.92 18.75 -8.76
C TRP A 477 27.92 17.34 -8.17
N ILE A 478 27.46 17.17 -6.91
CA ILE A 478 27.29 15.85 -6.28
C ILE A 478 26.10 15.13 -6.91
N ASP A 479 24.98 15.85 -7.06
CA ASP A 479 23.75 15.27 -7.59
C ASP A 479 23.93 14.92 -9.07
N ASN A 480 24.66 15.70 -9.86
CA ASN A 480 25.01 15.37 -11.24
C ASN A 480 25.82 14.07 -11.34
N TRP A 481 26.80 13.90 -10.44
CA TRP A 481 27.58 12.66 -10.38
C TRP A 481 26.71 11.47 -9.94
N LEU A 482 25.88 11.68 -8.91
CA LEU A 482 25.03 10.65 -8.32
C LEU A 482 23.98 10.15 -9.31
N LEU A 483 23.27 11.06 -9.97
CA LEU A 483 22.18 10.75 -10.90
C LEU A 483 22.69 10.47 -12.32
N GLY A 484 23.87 10.95 -12.67
CA GLY A 484 24.45 10.82 -14.02
C GLY A 484 23.73 11.67 -15.06
N CYS A 485 23.20 12.83 -14.67
CA CYS A 485 22.51 13.79 -15.52
C CYS A 485 22.85 15.23 -15.11
N ASP A 486 22.51 16.20 -15.93
CA ASP A 486 22.67 17.62 -15.60
C ASP A 486 21.44 18.13 -14.80
N THR A 487 21.57 18.22 -13.47
CA THR A 487 20.51 18.72 -12.61
C THR A 487 20.24 20.23 -12.77
N GLY A 488 21.13 20.97 -13.43
CA GLY A 488 20.90 22.38 -13.78
C GLY A 488 19.89 22.59 -14.91
N LYS A 489 19.67 21.55 -15.73
CA LYS A 489 18.73 21.52 -16.86
C LYS A 489 17.46 20.73 -16.60
N LEU A 490 17.14 20.44 -15.32
CA LEU A 490 15.90 19.74 -14.97
C LEU A 490 14.69 20.40 -15.62
N PRO A 491 13.76 19.61 -16.20
CA PRO A 491 12.46 20.11 -16.63
C PRO A 491 11.74 20.83 -15.51
N SER A 492 10.91 21.83 -15.84
CA SER A 492 10.11 22.56 -14.86
C SER A 492 9.27 21.64 -13.99
N ASP A 493 8.66 20.60 -14.56
CA ASP A 493 7.87 19.59 -13.83
C ASP A 493 8.63 18.89 -12.69
N LEU A 494 9.91 18.62 -12.88
CA LEU A 494 10.75 17.98 -11.87
C LEU A 494 11.37 18.98 -10.90
N LYS A 495 11.69 20.19 -11.40
CA LYS A 495 12.29 21.26 -10.60
C LYS A 495 11.31 21.83 -9.59
N GLU A 496 10.04 22.01 -9.99
CA GLU A 496 8.96 22.60 -9.21
C GLU A 496 8.10 21.54 -8.48
N ASN A 497 8.48 20.26 -8.58
CA ASN A 497 7.78 19.19 -7.86
C ASN A 497 7.85 19.44 -6.36
N LYS A 498 6.70 19.50 -5.69
CA LYS A 498 6.61 19.78 -4.25
C LYS A 498 7.31 18.72 -3.40
N GLY A 499 7.35 17.47 -3.83
CA GLY A 499 8.11 16.41 -3.17
C GLY A 499 9.63 16.50 -3.36
N ARG A 500 10.15 17.62 -3.92
CA ARG A 500 11.58 17.89 -4.00
C ARG A 500 12.08 18.55 -2.71
N ASN A 501 12.52 17.75 -1.76
CA ASN A 501 12.95 18.19 -0.45
C ASN A 501 14.48 18.18 -0.35
N VAL A 502 15.11 19.30 0.02
CA VAL A 502 16.57 19.43 0.11
C VAL A 502 16.98 19.73 1.54
N PHE A 503 17.68 18.79 2.18
CA PHE A 503 18.14 18.95 3.56
C PHE A 503 19.66 19.13 3.67
N TYR A 504 20.41 19.12 2.56
CA TYR A 504 21.87 19.27 2.52
C TYR A 504 22.60 18.27 3.43
N ALA A 505 22.04 17.09 3.63
CA ALA A 505 22.51 16.05 4.55
C ALA A 505 22.67 16.51 6.02
N LEU A 506 22.10 17.65 6.42
CA LEU A 506 22.23 18.16 7.79
C LEU A 506 21.70 17.18 8.85
N PRO A 507 20.50 16.55 8.69
CA PRO A 507 20.04 15.52 9.62
C PRO A 507 20.98 14.32 9.69
N LEU A 508 21.49 13.85 8.54
CA LEU A 508 22.42 12.73 8.48
C LEU A 508 23.71 13.04 9.26
N LEU A 509 24.32 14.20 9.00
CA LEU A 509 25.56 14.61 9.66
C LEU A 509 25.38 14.75 11.18
N LEU A 510 24.26 15.29 11.62
CA LEU A 510 23.96 15.44 13.04
C LEU A 510 23.73 14.07 13.69
N GLY A 511 23.07 13.13 13.01
CA GLY A 511 22.90 11.75 13.46
C GLY A 511 24.24 11.01 13.59
N LEU A 512 25.12 11.15 12.62
CA LEU A 512 26.49 10.60 12.68
C LEU A 512 27.29 11.20 13.83
N ALA A 513 27.14 12.49 14.13
CA ALA A 513 27.72 13.14 15.30
C ALA A 513 27.17 12.51 16.60
N GLY A 514 25.89 12.19 16.68
CA GLY A 514 25.28 11.50 17.82
C GLY A 514 25.84 10.10 18.04
N ILE A 515 26.01 9.32 16.98
CA ILE A 515 26.68 8.00 17.02
C ILE A 515 28.11 8.14 17.57
N ALA A 516 28.86 9.10 17.04
CA ALA A 516 30.24 9.35 17.46
C ALA A 516 30.29 9.79 18.95
N TRP A 517 29.31 10.56 19.40
CA TRP A 517 29.22 11.00 20.78
C TRP A 517 28.96 9.82 21.73
N GLN A 518 27.98 8.97 21.46
CA GLN A 518 27.74 7.76 22.24
C GLN A 518 28.95 6.83 22.29
N TRP A 519 29.64 6.63 21.16
CA TRP A 519 30.83 5.81 21.10
C TRP A 519 31.94 6.29 22.05
N ARG A 520 32.12 7.63 22.15
CA ARG A 520 33.14 8.27 22.99
C ARG A 520 32.80 8.29 24.49
N LYS A 521 31.53 8.09 24.86
CA LYS A 521 31.04 8.19 26.25
C LYS A 521 31.24 6.90 27.06
N GLY A 522 32.32 6.19 26.82
CA GLY A 522 32.74 5.05 27.60
C GLY A 522 31.81 3.85 27.50
N ARG A 523 31.62 3.14 28.59
CA ARG A 523 30.85 1.90 28.63
C ARG A 523 29.35 2.16 28.45
N GLU A 524 28.79 3.13 29.16
CA GLU A 524 27.38 3.48 29.15
C GLU A 524 26.95 3.91 27.74
N GLY A 525 27.69 4.84 27.11
CA GLY A 525 27.41 5.27 25.75
C GLY A 525 27.44 4.13 24.73
N LYS A 526 28.40 3.18 24.87
CA LYS A 526 28.48 2.01 23.98
C LYS A 526 27.31 1.03 24.15
N HIS A 527 26.80 0.85 25.39
CA HIS A 527 25.64 0.01 25.66
C HIS A 527 24.38 0.60 25.01
N GLN A 528 24.19 1.91 25.19
CA GLN A 528 23.08 2.62 24.54
C GLN A 528 23.19 2.59 23.02
N LEU A 529 24.40 2.83 22.49
CA LEU A 529 24.66 2.76 21.05
C LEU A 529 24.26 1.38 20.48
N LEU A 530 24.67 0.29 21.13
CA LEU A 530 24.36 -1.06 20.68
C LEU A 530 22.83 -1.34 20.75
N THR A 531 22.15 -0.83 21.76
CA THR A 531 20.69 -0.97 21.90
C THR A 531 19.96 -0.24 20.77
N VAL A 532 20.32 1.03 20.50
CA VAL A 532 19.71 1.82 19.43
C VAL A 532 20.08 1.27 18.04
N LEU A 533 21.34 0.80 17.88
CA LEU A 533 21.79 0.16 16.64
C LEU A 533 20.97 -1.12 16.36
N LEU A 534 20.70 -1.92 17.38
CA LEU A 534 19.88 -3.12 17.20
C LEU A 534 18.43 -2.75 16.86
N LEU A 535 17.87 -1.71 17.48
CA LEU A 535 16.57 -1.18 17.09
C LEU A 535 16.57 -0.76 15.62
N PHE A 536 17.57 0.03 15.20
CA PHE A 536 17.76 0.48 13.82
C PHE A 536 17.84 -0.70 12.82
N LEU A 537 18.65 -1.73 13.15
CA LEU A 537 18.84 -2.88 12.26
C LEU A 537 17.59 -3.77 12.20
N MET A 538 16.93 -4.02 13.32
CA MET A 538 15.75 -4.88 13.38
C MET A 538 14.53 -4.25 12.69
N THR A 539 14.34 -2.95 12.83
CA THR A 539 13.24 -2.22 12.18
C THR A 539 13.60 -1.65 10.79
N GLY A 540 14.78 -1.98 10.28
CA GLY A 540 15.28 -1.60 8.95
C GLY A 540 15.71 -2.82 8.15
N LEU A 541 16.99 -3.17 8.20
CA LEU A 541 17.57 -4.23 7.37
C LEU A 541 16.94 -5.62 7.61
N ALA A 542 16.51 -5.93 8.83
CA ALA A 542 15.81 -7.20 9.08
C ALA A 542 14.46 -7.25 8.34
N ILE A 543 13.78 -6.11 8.20
CA ILE A 543 12.54 -6.01 7.40
C ILE A 543 12.84 -6.23 5.92
N VAL A 544 13.93 -5.68 5.37
CA VAL A 544 14.36 -5.93 3.98
C VAL A 544 14.51 -7.42 3.71
N VAL A 545 15.15 -8.14 4.63
CA VAL A 545 15.32 -9.60 4.53
C VAL A 545 13.98 -10.32 4.60
N TYR A 546 13.13 -9.93 5.55
CA TYR A 546 11.82 -10.57 5.79
C TYR A 546 10.84 -10.37 4.65
N LEU A 547 10.68 -9.13 4.16
CA LEU A 547 9.73 -8.81 3.11
C LEU A 547 10.12 -9.41 1.75
N ASN A 548 11.40 -9.63 1.49
CA ASN A 548 11.90 -10.17 0.22
C ASN A 548 11.24 -9.51 -1.00
N GLN A 549 11.22 -8.17 -1.03
CA GLN A 549 10.44 -7.39 -1.99
C GLN A 549 10.89 -7.63 -3.43
N THR A 550 9.90 -7.83 -4.29
CA THR A 550 10.07 -7.95 -5.75
C THR A 550 10.25 -6.58 -6.39
N PRO A 551 10.85 -6.48 -7.59
CA PRO A 551 10.87 -5.24 -8.36
C PRO A 551 9.44 -4.82 -8.79
N MET A 552 9.32 -3.62 -9.32
CA MET A 552 8.05 -3.06 -9.83
C MET A 552 6.94 -3.01 -8.77
N GLN A 553 7.28 -2.53 -7.56
CA GLN A 553 6.29 -2.31 -6.52
C GLN A 553 5.23 -1.28 -6.96
N PRO A 554 3.94 -1.47 -6.64
CA PRO A 554 2.87 -0.57 -7.08
C PRO A 554 2.91 0.80 -6.40
N ARG A 555 3.51 0.90 -5.20
CA ARG A 555 3.75 2.16 -4.47
C ARG A 555 5.08 2.10 -3.73
N GLU A 556 5.57 3.25 -3.28
CA GLU A 556 6.75 3.33 -2.42
C GLU A 556 6.47 2.62 -1.07
N ARG A 557 7.49 1.97 -0.50
CA ARG A 557 7.38 1.12 0.70
C ARG A 557 8.19 1.65 1.89
N ASP A 558 8.49 2.93 1.90
CA ASP A 558 9.29 3.62 2.91
C ASP A 558 8.69 3.54 4.33
N TYR A 559 7.36 3.56 4.45
CA TYR A 559 6.63 3.41 5.71
C TYR A 559 6.97 2.11 6.47
N ALA A 560 7.36 1.05 5.77
CA ALA A 560 7.77 -0.21 6.40
C ALA A 560 9.02 -0.04 7.29
N TYR A 561 9.82 0.99 7.03
CA TYR A 561 11.09 1.26 7.72
C TYR A 561 11.01 2.42 8.72
N ALA A 562 9.83 2.93 9.01
CA ALA A 562 9.62 4.06 9.93
C ALA A 562 10.27 3.85 11.30
N GLY A 563 10.27 2.61 11.84
CA GLY A 563 10.95 2.27 13.09
C GLY A 563 12.48 2.48 13.04
N SER A 564 13.12 2.23 11.89
CA SER A 564 14.55 2.50 11.67
C SER A 564 14.83 4.00 11.64
N PHE A 565 13.94 4.78 11.04
CA PHE A 565 14.04 6.24 10.99
C PHE A 565 13.84 6.85 12.38
N TYR A 566 12.91 6.29 13.17
CA TYR A 566 12.74 6.61 14.60
C TYR A 566 14.05 6.39 15.38
N ALA A 567 14.70 5.23 15.19
CA ALA A 567 15.96 4.93 15.84
C ALA A 567 17.09 5.89 15.43
N PHE A 568 17.13 6.30 14.15
CA PHE A 568 18.12 7.27 13.68
C PHE A 568 17.87 8.68 14.24
N ALA A 569 16.61 9.07 14.42
CA ALA A 569 16.25 10.35 15.05
C ALA A 569 16.74 10.48 16.50
N ILE A 570 16.87 9.35 17.23
CA ILE A 570 17.53 9.35 18.56
C ILE A 570 18.97 9.88 18.41
N TRP A 571 19.71 9.42 17.40
CA TRP A 571 21.08 9.90 17.18
C TRP A 571 21.12 11.35 16.69
N ILE A 572 20.17 11.80 15.89
CA ILE A 572 20.07 13.22 15.50
C ILE A 572 19.96 14.08 16.77
N GLY A 573 19.08 13.73 17.70
CA GLY A 573 18.96 14.43 18.96
C GLY A 573 20.27 14.42 19.78
N LEU A 574 20.89 13.26 19.91
CA LEU A 574 22.14 13.09 20.66
C LEU A 574 23.33 13.83 20.01
N GLY A 575 23.27 14.14 18.72
CA GLY A 575 24.24 14.95 18.01
C GLY A 575 24.39 16.37 18.59
N VAL A 576 23.30 16.94 19.11
CA VAL A 576 23.32 18.24 19.81
C VAL A 576 24.23 18.18 21.04
N GLY A 577 24.24 17.05 21.78
CA GLY A 577 25.16 16.82 22.90
C GLY A 577 26.62 16.86 22.47
N MET A 578 26.96 16.30 21.31
CA MET A 578 28.31 16.37 20.72
C MET A 578 28.71 17.82 20.40
N ILE A 579 27.79 18.59 19.78
CA ILE A 579 28.03 20.00 19.46
C ILE A 579 28.27 20.80 20.74
N SER A 580 27.44 20.62 21.77
CA SER A 580 27.57 21.29 23.06
C SER A 580 28.92 21.04 23.70
N GLU A 581 29.37 19.78 23.71
CA GLU A 581 30.68 19.40 24.25
C GLU A 581 31.83 20.06 23.47
N LYS A 582 31.75 20.09 22.17
CA LYS A 582 32.75 20.71 21.31
C LYS A 582 32.83 22.23 21.49
N ILE A 583 31.70 22.89 21.64
CA ILE A 583 31.64 24.32 21.96
C ILE A 583 32.31 24.58 23.31
N LYS A 584 32.04 23.76 24.34
CA LYS A 584 32.67 23.88 25.66
C LYS A 584 34.18 23.71 25.59
N GLU A 585 34.66 22.68 24.88
CA GLU A 585 36.10 22.45 24.69
C GLU A 585 36.79 23.65 24.02
N LYS A 586 36.17 24.22 22.98
CA LYS A 586 36.70 25.40 22.28
C LYS A 586 36.61 26.67 23.12
N SER A 587 35.50 26.87 23.84
CA SER A 587 35.34 28.03 24.75
C SER A 587 36.37 28.08 25.84
N LYS A 588 36.72 26.95 26.44
CA LYS A 588 37.82 26.87 27.42
C LYS A 588 39.14 27.33 26.83
N LYS A 589 39.40 27.00 25.55
CA LYS A 589 40.65 27.37 24.88
C LYS A 589 40.70 28.84 24.41
N LEU A 590 39.57 29.35 23.90
CA LEU A 590 39.49 30.62 23.17
C LEU A 590 38.84 31.77 23.99
N LYS A 591 38.22 31.49 25.14
CA LYS A 591 37.45 32.44 26.00
C LYS A 591 36.38 33.24 25.24
N VAL A 592 35.82 32.72 24.15
CA VAL A 592 34.92 33.44 23.24
C VAL A 592 33.45 33.36 23.71
N ILE A 593 33.03 32.23 24.30
CA ILE A 593 31.68 31.99 24.77
C ILE A 593 31.76 31.58 26.26
N ASN A 594 30.88 32.07 27.09
CA ASN A 594 30.74 31.59 28.47
C ASN A 594 30.32 30.10 28.39
N GLU A 595 31.02 29.24 29.09
CA GLU A 595 30.76 27.77 29.10
C GLU A 595 29.29 27.45 29.45
N ASN A 596 28.65 28.31 30.25
CA ASN A 596 27.25 28.16 30.64
C ASN A 596 26.26 28.35 29.49
N HIS A 597 26.67 28.94 28.37
CA HIS A 597 25.81 29.17 27.21
C HIS A 597 26.01 28.12 26.08
N ALA A 598 26.99 27.22 26.24
CA ALA A 598 27.32 26.23 25.19
C ALA A 598 26.13 25.32 24.83
N ALA A 599 25.33 24.94 25.82
CA ALA A 599 24.15 24.11 25.60
C ALA A 599 23.06 24.86 24.82
N VAL A 600 22.86 26.16 25.12
CA VAL A 600 21.90 27.00 24.39
C VAL A 600 22.32 27.17 22.93
N VAL A 601 23.60 27.51 22.69
CA VAL A 601 24.14 27.69 21.34
C VAL A 601 24.06 26.38 20.54
N ALA A 602 24.40 25.25 21.16
CA ALA A 602 24.27 23.94 20.52
C ALA A 602 22.82 23.61 20.18
N GLY A 603 21.88 23.91 21.08
CA GLY A 603 20.45 23.75 20.84
C GLY A 603 19.95 24.59 19.66
N LEU A 604 20.35 25.87 19.59
CA LEU A 604 19.98 26.76 18.47
C LEU A 604 20.57 26.26 17.13
N ILE A 605 21.82 25.79 17.11
CA ILE A 605 22.43 25.20 15.92
C ILE A 605 21.67 23.92 15.54
N GLY A 606 21.35 23.07 16.51
CA GLY A 606 20.62 21.82 16.26
C GLY A 606 19.22 22.07 15.72
N LEU A 607 18.51 23.10 16.19
CA LEU A 607 17.16 23.44 15.74
C LEU A 607 17.11 23.89 14.27
N VAL A 608 18.23 24.31 13.67
CA VAL A 608 18.29 24.59 12.23
C VAL A 608 17.87 23.36 11.43
N VAL A 609 18.17 22.13 11.91
CA VAL A 609 17.85 20.89 11.22
C VAL A 609 16.34 20.69 11.09
N PRO A 610 15.54 20.57 12.16
CA PRO A 610 14.10 20.38 12.01
C PRO A 610 13.40 21.60 11.39
N LEU A 611 13.92 22.82 11.55
CA LEU A 611 13.37 24.01 10.88
C LEU A 611 13.61 23.96 9.37
N GLN A 612 14.77 23.50 8.92
CA GLN A 612 15.03 23.26 7.51
C GLN A 612 14.09 22.16 6.98
N MET A 613 13.93 21.06 7.72
CA MET A 613 13.05 19.96 7.31
C MET A 613 11.61 20.46 7.14
N VAL A 614 11.01 21.08 8.14
CA VAL A 614 9.63 21.55 8.07
C VAL A 614 9.41 22.57 6.96
N SER A 615 10.40 23.42 6.68
CA SER A 615 10.31 24.42 5.59
C SER A 615 10.28 23.82 4.20
N GLN A 616 10.79 22.57 4.05
CA GLN A 616 10.82 21.87 2.77
C GLN A 616 9.65 20.91 2.64
N THR A 617 9.24 20.25 3.73
CA THR A 617 8.24 19.17 3.71
C THR A 617 6.81 19.66 3.97
N TRP A 618 6.59 20.95 4.25
CA TRP A 618 5.24 21.46 4.54
C TRP A 618 4.30 21.34 3.34
N ASP A 619 4.75 21.77 2.17
CA ASP A 619 3.92 21.93 0.98
C ASP A 619 3.61 20.62 0.26
N ASP A 620 4.34 19.55 0.56
CA ASP A 620 4.05 18.20 0.08
C ASP A 620 3.37 17.29 1.12
N HIS A 621 3.07 17.83 2.33
CA HIS A 621 2.34 17.13 3.38
C HIS A 621 1.06 17.86 3.82
N ASP A 622 0.82 19.09 3.34
CA ASP A 622 -0.45 19.78 3.59
C ASP A 622 -1.54 19.24 2.66
N ARG A 623 -2.42 18.40 3.22
CA ARG A 623 -3.54 17.78 2.52
C ARG A 623 -4.90 18.35 2.91
N SER A 624 -4.91 19.47 3.67
CA SER A 624 -6.11 20.05 4.29
C SER A 624 -7.22 20.48 3.33
N GLY A 625 -6.89 20.74 2.07
CA GLY A 625 -7.85 21.11 1.01
C GLY A 625 -8.21 20.00 0.03
N ARG A 626 -7.77 18.75 0.27
CA ARG A 626 -7.81 17.65 -0.69
C ARG A 626 -9.01 16.73 -0.47
N TYR A 627 -9.86 16.63 -1.50
CA TYR A 627 -11.08 15.79 -1.52
C TYR A 627 -11.06 14.79 -2.70
N THR A 628 -9.93 14.60 -3.33
CA THR A 628 -9.82 13.95 -4.64
C THR A 628 -10.23 12.48 -4.63
N CYS A 629 -9.83 11.68 -3.64
CA CYS A 629 -10.19 10.27 -3.54
C CYS A 629 -11.70 10.07 -3.42
N ARG A 630 -12.34 10.81 -2.49
CA ARG A 630 -13.80 10.79 -2.30
C ARG A 630 -14.53 11.16 -3.59
N ASP A 631 -14.15 12.30 -4.19
CA ASP A 631 -14.86 12.83 -5.36
C ASP A 631 -14.63 11.96 -6.59
N PHE A 632 -13.45 11.36 -6.74
CA PHE A 632 -13.17 10.40 -7.81
C PHE A 632 -14.03 9.14 -7.69
N GLY A 633 -14.11 8.54 -6.51
CA GLY A 633 -15.00 7.41 -6.26
C GLY A 633 -16.48 7.77 -6.51
N ALA A 634 -16.92 8.95 -6.03
CA ALA A 634 -18.27 9.45 -6.31
C ALA A 634 -18.50 9.65 -7.81
N ASN A 635 -17.53 10.15 -8.58
CA ASN A 635 -17.65 10.35 -10.02
C ASN A 635 -17.80 9.03 -10.78
N TYR A 636 -17.15 7.95 -10.34
CA TYR A 636 -17.41 6.61 -10.89
C TYR A 636 -18.88 6.22 -10.70
N LEU A 637 -19.38 6.36 -9.48
CA LEU A 637 -20.78 5.99 -9.14
C LEU A 637 -21.79 6.86 -9.89
N GLN A 638 -21.49 8.16 -10.08
CA GLN A 638 -22.33 9.09 -10.84
C GLN A 638 -22.24 8.88 -12.35
N SER A 639 -21.18 8.28 -12.86
CA SER A 639 -21.04 7.93 -14.28
C SER A 639 -22.08 6.94 -14.76
N MET A 640 -22.59 6.11 -13.85
CA MET A 640 -23.58 5.09 -14.14
C MET A 640 -25.01 5.67 -14.22
N GLN A 641 -25.88 4.97 -14.93
CA GLN A 641 -27.32 5.30 -15.02
C GLN A 641 -27.91 5.42 -13.61
N GLN A 642 -28.80 6.39 -13.45
CA GLN A 642 -29.43 6.63 -12.14
C GLN A 642 -30.52 5.59 -11.80
N GLU A 643 -30.99 4.89 -12.79
CA GLU A 643 -31.99 3.83 -12.69
C GLU A 643 -31.39 2.47 -13.02
N GLY A 644 -32.12 1.39 -12.67
CA GLY A 644 -31.72 0.02 -13.01
C GLY A 644 -30.74 -0.62 -12.03
N LYS A 645 -30.34 0.06 -10.96
CA LYS A 645 -29.42 -0.46 -9.93
C LYS A 645 -28.14 -1.05 -10.52
N PRO A 646 -27.34 -0.25 -11.20
CA PRO A 646 -26.22 -0.71 -12.04
C PRO A 646 -25.12 -1.39 -11.24
N VAL A 647 -24.32 -2.19 -11.96
CA VAL A 647 -23.12 -2.85 -11.46
C VAL A 647 -21.91 -2.24 -12.14
N ILE A 648 -20.82 -2.02 -11.43
CA ILE A 648 -19.54 -1.62 -12.00
C ILE A 648 -18.46 -2.67 -11.69
N LEU A 649 -17.77 -3.10 -12.73
CA LEU A 649 -16.57 -3.94 -12.63
C LEU A 649 -15.36 -3.05 -12.42
N THR A 650 -14.59 -3.29 -11.35
CA THR A 650 -13.40 -2.52 -10.98
C THR A 650 -12.17 -3.39 -10.94
N ARG A 651 -10.98 -2.77 -10.90
CA ARG A 651 -9.70 -3.45 -10.79
C ARG A 651 -8.75 -2.71 -9.84
N GLY A 652 -8.18 -3.48 -8.91
CA GLY A 652 -7.21 -2.96 -7.95
C GLY A 652 -7.82 -2.03 -6.89
N ASP A 653 -6.98 -1.68 -5.92
CA ASP A 653 -7.38 -1.01 -4.68
C ASP A 653 -7.87 0.42 -4.92
N ASN A 654 -7.16 1.18 -5.75
CA ASN A 654 -7.47 2.59 -6.03
C ASN A 654 -8.75 2.82 -6.85
N ASP A 655 -9.29 1.78 -7.51
CA ASP A 655 -10.63 1.84 -8.12
C ASP A 655 -11.72 1.40 -7.14
N THR A 656 -11.45 0.36 -6.35
CA THR A 656 -12.46 -0.32 -5.52
C THR A 656 -12.66 0.37 -4.18
N PHE A 657 -11.60 0.69 -3.45
CA PHE A 657 -11.72 1.23 -2.09
C PHE A 657 -12.36 2.63 -2.01
N PRO A 658 -12.11 3.55 -2.98
CA PRO A 658 -12.88 4.80 -3.03
C PRO A 658 -14.38 4.59 -3.25
N LEU A 659 -14.81 3.54 -3.97
CA LEU A 659 -16.21 3.20 -4.15
C LEU A 659 -16.81 2.64 -2.85
N TRP A 660 -16.12 1.71 -2.18
CA TRP A 660 -16.54 1.21 -0.87
C TRP A 660 -16.70 2.34 0.14
N TYR A 661 -15.72 3.25 0.23
CA TYR A 661 -15.82 4.43 1.09
C TYR A 661 -17.08 5.28 0.78
N ASN A 662 -17.33 5.54 -0.49
CA ASN A 662 -18.50 6.32 -0.89
C ASN A 662 -19.81 5.61 -0.57
N HIS A 663 -19.93 4.28 -0.78
CA HIS A 663 -21.09 3.48 -0.42
C HIS A 663 -21.28 3.40 1.10
N GLU A 664 -20.23 2.97 1.80
CA GLU A 664 -20.31 2.56 3.20
C GLU A 664 -20.30 3.76 4.16
N VAL A 665 -19.53 4.80 3.84
CA VAL A 665 -19.32 5.95 4.74
C VAL A 665 -20.15 7.14 4.30
N GLU A 666 -20.06 7.56 3.05
CA GLU A 666 -20.76 8.75 2.54
C GLU A 666 -22.23 8.45 2.15
N GLY A 667 -22.60 7.20 1.95
CA GLY A 667 -23.96 6.80 1.52
C GLY A 667 -24.29 7.20 0.09
N VAL A 668 -23.29 7.31 -0.79
CA VAL A 668 -23.45 7.73 -2.19
C VAL A 668 -23.83 6.54 -3.04
N ARG A 669 -24.98 6.61 -3.76
CA ARG A 669 -25.43 5.60 -4.72
C ARG A 669 -25.41 4.17 -4.17
N THR A 670 -26.00 3.97 -2.99
CA THR A 670 -26.16 2.65 -2.34
C THR A 670 -27.01 1.65 -3.14
N ASP A 671 -27.64 2.13 -4.22
CA ASP A 671 -28.36 1.33 -5.22
C ASP A 671 -27.43 0.59 -6.19
N THR A 672 -26.18 1.01 -6.31
CA THR A 672 -25.20 0.41 -7.21
C THR A 672 -24.42 -0.72 -6.54
N ARG A 673 -23.74 -1.55 -7.33
CA ARG A 673 -22.86 -2.61 -6.84
C ARG A 673 -21.52 -2.53 -7.52
N ASP A 674 -20.45 -2.37 -6.76
CA ASP A 674 -19.10 -2.56 -7.22
C ASP A 674 -18.70 -4.04 -7.15
N CYS A 675 -17.99 -4.50 -8.16
CA CYS A 675 -17.53 -5.88 -8.30
C CYS A 675 -16.06 -5.87 -8.73
N ASN A 676 -15.17 -6.18 -7.80
CA ASN A 676 -13.74 -6.23 -8.08
C ASN A 676 -13.40 -7.49 -8.89
N MET A 677 -12.75 -7.31 -10.05
CA MET A 677 -12.39 -8.36 -11.00
C MET A 677 -11.28 -9.30 -10.50
N GLU A 678 -10.52 -8.90 -9.51
CA GLU A 678 -9.51 -9.76 -8.89
C GLU A 678 -10.13 -10.62 -7.80
N TYR A 679 -11.09 -10.07 -7.03
CA TYR A 679 -11.77 -10.79 -5.97
C TYR A 679 -12.84 -11.76 -6.49
N ILE A 680 -13.54 -11.45 -7.60
CA ILE A 680 -14.57 -12.35 -8.18
C ILE A 680 -13.98 -13.68 -8.69
N GLN A 681 -12.67 -13.82 -8.71
CA GLN A 681 -11.97 -15.09 -8.92
C GLN A 681 -12.11 -16.02 -7.71
N THR A 682 -12.45 -15.52 -6.51
CA THR A 682 -12.51 -16.24 -5.25
C THR A 682 -13.95 -16.59 -4.85
N ASP A 683 -14.12 -17.72 -4.20
CA ASP A 683 -15.45 -18.21 -3.81
C ASP A 683 -16.11 -17.34 -2.72
N TRP A 684 -15.34 -16.86 -1.73
CA TRP A 684 -15.87 -16.01 -0.66
C TRP A 684 -16.45 -14.70 -1.21
N TYR A 685 -15.85 -14.14 -2.26
CA TYR A 685 -16.33 -12.90 -2.85
C TYR A 685 -17.54 -13.13 -3.75
N ILE A 686 -17.59 -14.27 -4.47
CA ILE A 686 -18.80 -14.67 -5.22
C ILE A 686 -19.97 -14.84 -4.25
N ASP A 687 -19.77 -15.51 -3.11
CA ASP A 687 -20.79 -15.65 -2.05
C ASP A 687 -21.27 -14.28 -1.54
N GLN A 688 -20.36 -13.33 -1.36
CA GLN A 688 -20.69 -11.96 -0.96
C GLN A 688 -21.48 -11.24 -2.04
N MET A 689 -21.13 -11.38 -3.31
CA MET A 689 -21.85 -10.77 -4.44
C MET A 689 -23.24 -11.37 -4.66
N LYS A 690 -23.48 -12.60 -4.26
CA LYS A 690 -24.79 -13.27 -4.29
C LYS A 690 -25.73 -12.86 -3.15
N ARG A 691 -25.30 -11.95 -2.29
CA ARG A 691 -26.15 -11.35 -1.25
C ARG A 691 -26.49 -9.90 -1.61
N PRO A 692 -27.69 -9.41 -1.27
CA PRO A 692 -27.99 -8.00 -1.42
C PRO A 692 -27.13 -7.16 -0.45
N ALA A 693 -26.82 -5.92 -0.84
CA ALA A 693 -26.19 -4.94 0.03
C ALA A 693 -26.88 -3.59 -0.15
N TYR A 694 -27.36 -3.02 0.95
CA TYR A 694 -28.16 -1.79 0.96
C TYR A 694 -29.35 -1.87 -0.03
N ASP A 695 -29.46 -0.92 -0.95
CA ASP A 695 -30.51 -0.87 -1.98
C ASP A 695 -30.15 -1.67 -3.24
N SER A 696 -28.97 -2.27 -3.28
CA SER A 696 -28.49 -3.06 -4.42
C SER A 696 -28.86 -4.54 -4.25
N PRO A 697 -29.57 -5.15 -5.21
CA PRO A 697 -29.85 -6.58 -5.16
C PRO A 697 -28.59 -7.41 -5.41
N ALA A 698 -28.66 -8.70 -5.08
CA ALA A 698 -27.64 -9.69 -5.41
C ALA A 698 -27.24 -9.62 -6.88
N LEU A 699 -25.98 -9.92 -7.20
CA LEU A 699 -25.56 -10.09 -8.59
C LEU A 699 -26.27 -11.32 -9.23
N PRO A 700 -26.56 -11.27 -10.53
CA PRO A 700 -27.29 -12.35 -11.21
C PRO A 700 -26.38 -13.56 -11.52
N ILE A 701 -25.86 -14.18 -10.47
CA ILE A 701 -25.01 -15.39 -10.54
C ILE A 701 -25.83 -16.58 -10.04
N SER A 702 -26.14 -17.52 -10.94
CA SER A 702 -26.98 -18.67 -10.62
C SER A 702 -26.20 -19.92 -10.18
N TRP A 703 -24.88 -19.91 -10.30
CA TRP A 703 -24.04 -21.05 -9.92
C TRP A 703 -24.20 -21.37 -8.44
N ARG A 704 -24.16 -22.64 -8.07
CA ARG A 704 -24.15 -23.08 -6.67
C ARG A 704 -22.73 -22.91 -6.11
N HIS A 705 -22.59 -22.84 -4.80
CA HIS A 705 -21.29 -22.71 -4.14
C HIS A 705 -20.29 -23.78 -4.60
N ASP A 706 -20.71 -25.04 -4.72
CA ASP A 706 -19.89 -26.15 -5.18
C ASP A 706 -19.38 -25.98 -6.62
N ASP A 707 -20.04 -25.15 -7.44
CA ASP A 707 -19.64 -24.95 -8.82
C ASP A 707 -18.42 -24.03 -8.97
N TYR A 708 -18.24 -23.07 -8.04
CA TYR A 708 -17.14 -22.09 -8.04
C TYR A 708 -16.23 -22.17 -6.83
N GLN A 709 -16.42 -23.16 -5.96
CA GLN A 709 -15.55 -23.39 -4.81
C GLN A 709 -14.08 -23.36 -5.21
N GLU A 710 -13.22 -22.91 -4.30
CA GLU A 710 -11.77 -22.86 -4.51
C GLU A 710 -11.22 -24.19 -5.06
N GLY A 711 -10.42 -24.10 -6.13
CA GLY A 711 -9.89 -25.26 -6.84
C GLY A 711 -10.82 -25.84 -7.91
N ARG A 712 -12.05 -25.35 -8.04
CA ARG A 712 -12.98 -25.75 -9.11
C ARG A 712 -13.13 -24.65 -10.15
N ARG A 713 -12.97 -25.03 -11.42
CA ARG A 713 -13.17 -24.14 -12.59
C ARG A 713 -12.40 -22.82 -12.49
N GLU A 714 -11.21 -22.88 -11.90
CA GLU A 714 -10.32 -21.71 -11.83
C GLU A 714 -9.98 -21.20 -13.23
N VAL A 715 -9.84 -22.14 -14.15
CA VAL A 715 -9.56 -21.91 -15.56
C VAL A 715 -10.31 -22.92 -16.38
N VAL A 716 -10.95 -22.49 -17.47
CA VAL A 716 -11.67 -23.33 -18.42
C VAL A 716 -11.07 -23.13 -19.81
N PRO A 717 -10.66 -24.21 -20.52
CA PRO A 717 -10.07 -24.10 -21.86
C PRO A 717 -11.09 -23.69 -22.91
N VAL A 718 -10.66 -22.96 -23.92
CA VAL A 718 -11.43 -22.66 -25.13
C VAL A 718 -10.99 -23.65 -26.21
N ARG A 719 -11.94 -24.42 -26.76
CA ARG A 719 -11.72 -25.46 -27.77
C ARG A 719 -12.52 -25.18 -29.03
N PRO A 720 -12.07 -24.25 -29.89
CA PRO A 720 -12.82 -23.87 -31.10
C PRO A 720 -13.04 -25.01 -32.09
N GLU A 721 -12.17 -26.01 -32.07
CA GLU A 721 -12.25 -27.20 -32.90
C GLU A 721 -13.51 -28.05 -32.68
N LEU A 722 -14.19 -27.86 -31.54
CA LEU A 722 -15.44 -28.57 -31.26
C LEU A 722 -16.62 -27.92 -31.97
N LYS A 723 -16.52 -26.71 -32.47
CA LYS A 723 -17.61 -25.98 -33.13
C LYS A 723 -18.13 -26.73 -34.34
N GLU A 724 -17.24 -27.13 -35.25
CA GLU A 724 -17.61 -27.85 -36.46
C GLU A 724 -18.31 -29.19 -36.13
N LYS A 725 -17.81 -29.95 -35.17
CA LYS A 725 -18.43 -31.21 -34.72
C LYS A 725 -19.84 -31.00 -34.12
N ILE A 726 -20.04 -29.89 -33.41
CA ILE A 726 -21.35 -29.53 -32.84
C ILE A 726 -22.31 -29.16 -33.97
N GLU A 727 -21.88 -28.42 -34.97
CA GLU A 727 -22.68 -28.02 -36.13
C GLU A 727 -23.04 -29.27 -36.99
N GLU A 728 -22.11 -30.19 -37.23
CA GLU A 728 -22.33 -31.47 -37.89
C GLU A 728 -23.36 -32.30 -37.10
N PHE A 729 -23.16 -32.54 -35.82
CA PHE A 729 -24.09 -33.25 -34.95
C PHE A 729 -25.50 -32.62 -34.96
N ARG A 730 -25.59 -31.28 -34.94
CA ARG A 730 -26.86 -30.56 -35.04
C ARG A 730 -27.56 -30.76 -36.38
N SER A 731 -26.79 -30.86 -37.47
CA SER A 731 -27.35 -31.08 -38.81
C SER A 731 -27.85 -32.53 -38.97
N GLU A 732 -27.15 -33.51 -38.40
CA GLU A 732 -27.51 -34.93 -38.52
C GLU A 732 -28.58 -35.35 -37.50
N HIS A 733 -28.56 -34.80 -36.29
CA HIS A 733 -29.45 -35.16 -35.18
C HIS A 733 -30.12 -33.94 -34.52
N PRO A 734 -30.99 -33.17 -35.24
CA PRO A 734 -31.46 -31.86 -34.76
C PRO A 734 -32.23 -31.92 -33.44
N ASP A 735 -33.12 -32.93 -33.24
CA ASP A 735 -33.91 -33.05 -32.03
C ASP A 735 -33.05 -33.47 -30.80
N GLU A 736 -32.11 -34.37 -31.01
CA GLU A 736 -31.17 -34.79 -29.97
C GLU A 736 -30.20 -33.66 -29.58
N ALA A 737 -29.66 -32.97 -30.57
CA ALA A 737 -28.81 -31.83 -30.38
C ALA A 737 -29.53 -30.71 -29.60
N ARG A 738 -30.80 -30.44 -29.94
CA ARG A 738 -31.65 -29.47 -29.23
C ARG A 738 -31.82 -29.83 -27.75
N LYS A 739 -32.05 -31.13 -27.48
CA LYS A 739 -32.25 -31.63 -26.12
C LYS A 739 -30.96 -31.59 -25.29
N LEU A 740 -29.84 -31.93 -25.88
CA LEU A 740 -28.54 -32.03 -25.21
C LEU A 740 -27.86 -30.65 -25.08
N LEU A 741 -27.88 -29.83 -26.13
CA LEU A 741 -27.10 -28.64 -26.26
C LEU A 741 -27.94 -27.32 -26.20
N GLY A 742 -29.27 -27.43 -26.22
CA GLY A 742 -30.20 -26.31 -26.30
C GLY A 742 -30.52 -25.84 -27.71
N GLU A 743 -31.38 -24.85 -27.87
CA GLU A 743 -31.77 -24.34 -29.19
C GLU A 743 -30.62 -23.71 -29.95
N ASN A 744 -29.81 -22.89 -29.23
CA ASN A 744 -28.56 -22.36 -29.76
C ASN A 744 -27.39 -22.89 -28.91
N PRO A 745 -26.60 -23.87 -29.41
CA PRO A 745 -25.47 -24.46 -28.68
C PRO A 745 -24.41 -23.45 -28.28
N PHE A 746 -24.30 -22.32 -29.01
CA PHE A 746 -23.27 -21.30 -28.78
C PHE A 746 -23.78 -20.12 -27.96
N GLU A 747 -24.99 -20.22 -27.43
CA GLU A 747 -25.50 -19.26 -26.45
C GLU A 747 -24.78 -19.47 -25.11
N VAL A 748 -24.33 -18.37 -24.51
CA VAL A 748 -23.57 -18.39 -23.24
C VAL A 748 -24.30 -19.18 -22.16
N LYS A 749 -25.63 -19.05 -22.02
CA LYS A 749 -26.43 -19.82 -21.04
C LYS A 749 -26.30 -21.33 -21.26
N ASN A 750 -26.33 -21.78 -22.51
CA ASN A 750 -26.21 -23.22 -22.85
C ASN A 750 -24.76 -23.69 -22.65
N ILE A 751 -23.78 -22.90 -23.05
CA ILE A 751 -22.36 -23.24 -22.84
C ILE A 751 -22.08 -23.38 -21.35
N ILE A 752 -22.50 -22.42 -20.52
CA ILE A 752 -22.29 -22.49 -19.08
C ILE A 752 -22.95 -23.75 -18.50
N ASN A 753 -24.24 -23.98 -18.77
CA ASN A 753 -24.99 -25.06 -18.14
C ASN A 753 -24.63 -26.46 -18.64
N LYS A 754 -24.25 -26.62 -19.92
CA LYS A 754 -24.05 -27.92 -20.54
C LYS A 754 -22.56 -28.33 -20.61
N TRP A 755 -21.66 -27.34 -20.69
CA TRP A 755 -20.23 -27.56 -20.82
C TRP A 755 -19.47 -27.14 -19.56
N VAL A 756 -19.51 -25.87 -19.19
CA VAL A 756 -18.70 -25.35 -18.08
C VAL A 756 -19.09 -26.01 -16.75
N LEU A 757 -20.40 -26.15 -16.47
CA LEU A 757 -20.92 -26.78 -15.26
C LEU A 757 -21.10 -28.29 -15.36
N ASN A 758 -20.57 -28.93 -16.41
CA ASN A 758 -20.62 -30.38 -16.56
C ASN A 758 -19.84 -31.07 -15.43
N ASN A 759 -20.34 -32.21 -14.95
CA ASN A 759 -19.68 -32.99 -13.91
C ASN A 759 -18.46 -33.79 -14.42
N GLN A 760 -18.38 -34.02 -15.72
CA GLN A 760 -17.24 -34.67 -16.37
C GLN A 760 -16.16 -33.63 -16.69
N GLU A 761 -15.01 -33.72 -16.08
CA GLU A 761 -13.91 -32.74 -16.25
C GLU A 761 -13.49 -32.55 -17.71
N GLU A 762 -13.52 -33.62 -18.50
CA GLU A 762 -13.18 -33.60 -19.92
C GLU A 762 -14.11 -32.74 -20.77
N MET A 763 -15.35 -32.56 -20.31
CA MET A 763 -16.38 -31.72 -20.95
C MET A 763 -16.31 -30.27 -20.49
N GLN A 764 -15.54 -29.94 -19.45
CA GLN A 764 -15.45 -28.58 -18.93
C GLN A 764 -14.62 -27.68 -19.85
N CYS A 765 -15.25 -27.18 -20.90
CA CYS A 765 -14.60 -26.28 -21.87
C CYS A 765 -15.61 -25.29 -22.45
N ILE A 766 -15.08 -24.30 -23.18
CA ILE A 766 -15.87 -23.43 -24.06
C ILE A 766 -15.71 -24.00 -25.48
N PRO A 767 -16.77 -24.57 -26.09
CA PRO A 767 -16.66 -25.36 -27.31
C PRO A 767 -16.62 -24.50 -28.60
N THR A 768 -16.37 -23.22 -28.51
CA THR A 768 -16.33 -22.27 -29.63
C THR A 768 -15.56 -21.02 -29.28
N ASP A 769 -15.04 -20.33 -30.27
CA ASP A 769 -14.47 -18.99 -30.14
C ASP A 769 -15.47 -17.84 -30.39
N SER A 770 -16.74 -18.18 -30.67
CA SER A 770 -17.80 -17.23 -30.99
C SER A 770 -19.02 -17.50 -30.13
N LEU A 771 -19.21 -16.66 -29.11
CA LEU A 771 -20.30 -16.74 -28.14
C LEU A 771 -21.45 -15.81 -28.51
N VAL A 772 -22.67 -16.18 -28.15
CA VAL A 772 -23.87 -15.35 -28.33
C VAL A 772 -24.60 -15.18 -26.98
N ILE A 773 -25.04 -13.97 -26.71
CA ILE A 773 -25.99 -13.67 -25.61
C ILE A 773 -27.23 -13.09 -26.27
N SER A 774 -28.30 -13.86 -26.30
CA SER A 774 -29.57 -13.44 -26.90
C SER A 774 -30.39 -12.62 -25.91
N SER A 775 -30.96 -11.51 -26.38
CA SER A 775 -31.81 -10.63 -25.58
C SER A 775 -32.93 -9.97 -26.43
N ALA A 776 -33.91 -9.38 -25.78
CA ALA A 776 -34.95 -8.58 -26.45
C ALA A 776 -34.36 -7.36 -27.21
N ALA A 777 -33.20 -6.87 -26.84
CA ALA A 777 -32.48 -5.76 -27.47
C ALA A 777 -31.63 -6.19 -28.67
N GLY A 778 -31.55 -7.50 -28.96
CA GLY A 778 -30.72 -8.12 -30.00
C GLY A 778 -29.68 -9.08 -29.45
N ASP A 779 -28.97 -9.74 -30.37
CA ASP A 779 -27.93 -10.70 -30.02
C ASP A 779 -26.57 -10.04 -29.86
N MET A 780 -25.96 -10.18 -28.67
CA MET A 780 -24.59 -9.79 -28.40
C MET A 780 -23.65 -10.91 -28.90
N LYS A 781 -22.76 -10.59 -29.82
CA LYS A 781 -21.77 -11.51 -30.37
C LYS A 781 -20.40 -11.23 -29.75
N ILE A 782 -19.86 -12.21 -29.03
CA ILE A 782 -18.58 -12.12 -28.33
C ILE A 782 -17.55 -13.01 -29.06
N SER A 783 -16.39 -12.46 -29.40
CA SER A 783 -15.32 -13.20 -30.03
C SER A 783 -14.21 -13.50 -29.01
N LEU A 784 -13.90 -14.80 -28.85
CA LEU A 784 -12.78 -15.29 -28.05
C LEU A 784 -11.57 -15.66 -28.91
N LYS A 785 -11.52 -15.21 -30.17
CA LYS A 785 -10.44 -15.55 -31.09
C LYS A 785 -9.08 -15.19 -30.51
N GLY A 786 -8.18 -16.19 -30.47
CA GLY A 786 -6.84 -16.04 -29.88
C GLY A 786 -6.78 -16.22 -28.35
N LYS A 787 -7.89 -16.51 -27.68
CA LYS A 787 -7.90 -16.90 -26.27
C LYS A 787 -7.91 -18.42 -26.13
N GLU A 788 -6.93 -18.97 -25.46
CA GLU A 788 -6.83 -20.41 -25.21
C GLU A 788 -7.63 -20.87 -23.98
N LYS A 789 -7.94 -19.94 -23.10
CA LYS A 789 -8.61 -20.21 -21.82
C LYS A 789 -9.35 -18.98 -21.29
N LEU A 790 -10.38 -19.22 -20.47
CA LEU A 790 -11.05 -18.20 -19.65
C LEU A 790 -10.81 -18.50 -18.17
N TRP A 791 -10.60 -17.44 -17.39
CA TRP A 791 -10.52 -17.52 -15.94
C TRP A 791 -11.92 -17.51 -15.31
N LYS A 792 -12.07 -17.97 -14.09
CA LYS A 792 -13.34 -17.96 -13.35
C LYS A 792 -13.97 -16.55 -13.35
N LYS A 793 -13.17 -15.50 -13.18
CA LYS A 793 -13.66 -14.12 -13.28
C LYS A 793 -14.33 -13.78 -14.62
N ASP A 794 -13.78 -14.27 -15.75
CA ASP A 794 -14.36 -14.05 -17.07
C ASP A 794 -15.69 -14.82 -17.19
N LEU A 795 -15.76 -16.03 -16.64
CA LEU A 795 -16.99 -16.82 -16.61
C LEU A 795 -18.08 -16.16 -15.77
N MET A 796 -17.74 -15.54 -14.65
CA MET A 796 -18.69 -14.79 -13.83
C MET A 796 -19.22 -13.54 -14.57
N VAL A 797 -18.37 -12.84 -15.32
CA VAL A 797 -18.83 -11.72 -16.17
C VAL A 797 -19.78 -12.22 -17.24
N LEU A 798 -19.46 -13.31 -17.93
CA LEU A 798 -20.34 -13.92 -18.95
C LEU A 798 -21.68 -14.39 -18.34
N GLU A 799 -21.65 -15.00 -17.16
CA GLU A 799 -22.87 -15.39 -16.42
C GLU A 799 -23.73 -14.18 -16.07
N MET A 800 -23.13 -13.12 -15.52
CA MET A 800 -23.85 -11.89 -15.19
C MET A 800 -24.49 -11.26 -16.42
N LEU A 801 -23.77 -11.15 -17.54
CA LEU A 801 -24.28 -10.62 -18.79
C LEU A 801 -25.44 -11.46 -19.35
N ALA A 802 -25.32 -12.79 -19.30
CA ALA A 802 -26.33 -13.71 -19.79
C ALA A 802 -27.61 -13.71 -18.91
N LYS A 803 -27.49 -13.41 -17.61
CA LYS A 803 -28.62 -13.47 -16.65
C LYS A 803 -29.22 -12.11 -16.33
N ALA A 804 -28.50 -11.01 -16.54
CA ALA A 804 -29.01 -9.67 -16.27
C ALA A 804 -30.19 -9.27 -17.17
N ASP A 805 -30.34 -9.93 -18.31
CA ASP A 805 -31.39 -9.68 -19.32
C ASP A 805 -31.50 -8.19 -19.71
N TRP A 806 -30.35 -7.49 -19.62
CA TRP A 806 -30.18 -6.04 -19.89
C TRP A 806 -31.07 -5.09 -19.08
N LYS A 807 -31.81 -5.61 -18.07
CA LYS A 807 -32.59 -4.80 -17.15
C LYS A 807 -31.77 -4.11 -16.11
N ARG A 808 -30.63 -4.69 -15.78
CA ARG A 808 -29.65 -4.15 -14.86
C ARG A 808 -28.39 -3.77 -15.65
N PRO A 809 -28.04 -2.49 -15.77
CA PRO A 809 -26.86 -2.06 -16.52
C PRO A 809 -25.58 -2.56 -15.86
N ILE A 810 -24.62 -3.03 -16.67
CA ILE A 810 -23.29 -3.44 -16.23
C ILE A 810 -22.28 -2.53 -16.88
N TYR A 811 -21.39 -2.02 -16.07
CA TYR A 811 -20.31 -1.10 -16.42
C TYR A 811 -18.94 -1.71 -16.14
N THR A 812 -17.92 -1.18 -16.78
CA THR A 812 -16.53 -1.38 -16.37
C THR A 812 -15.91 -0.03 -16.01
N SER A 813 -15.01 0.00 -15.04
CA SER A 813 -14.24 1.20 -14.75
C SER A 813 -13.39 1.61 -15.95
N ILE A 814 -13.03 2.88 -16.05
CA ILE A 814 -12.18 3.38 -17.14
C ILE A 814 -10.78 2.76 -17.11
N SER A 815 -10.29 2.36 -15.93
CA SER A 815 -9.03 1.65 -15.72
C SER A 815 -9.08 0.20 -16.23
N LEU A 816 -10.27 -0.42 -16.24
CA LEU A 816 -10.55 -1.74 -16.82
C LEU A 816 -11.10 -1.55 -18.26
N GLY A 817 -10.21 -1.07 -19.14
CA GLY A 817 -10.58 -0.63 -20.47
C GLY A 817 -10.73 -1.75 -21.51
N PRO A 818 -10.86 -1.34 -22.79
CA PRO A 818 -11.08 -2.26 -23.90
C PRO A 818 -10.00 -3.33 -24.10
N ASP A 819 -8.81 -3.13 -23.58
CA ASP A 819 -7.70 -4.10 -23.71
C ASP A 819 -7.78 -5.22 -22.67
N ASP A 820 -8.25 -4.93 -21.47
CA ASP A 820 -8.45 -5.93 -20.41
C ASP A 820 -9.63 -6.86 -20.73
N LEU A 821 -10.74 -6.29 -21.21
CA LEU A 821 -11.92 -7.01 -21.66
C LEU A 821 -12.01 -7.03 -23.20
N SER A 822 -10.93 -7.46 -23.85
CA SER A 822 -10.79 -7.43 -25.32
C SER A 822 -11.95 -8.11 -26.06
N TYR A 823 -12.54 -9.13 -25.48
CA TYR A 823 -13.71 -9.85 -26.01
C TYR A 823 -15.02 -9.03 -25.93
N LEU A 824 -15.06 -7.94 -25.14
CA LEU A 824 -16.18 -7.00 -25.07
C LEU A 824 -15.92 -5.65 -25.77
N ARG A 825 -14.73 -5.46 -26.38
CA ARG A 825 -14.27 -4.17 -26.91
C ARG A 825 -15.31 -3.44 -27.77
N ASN A 826 -16.04 -4.16 -28.63
CA ASN A 826 -17.03 -3.58 -29.52
C ASN A 826 -18.37 -3.24 -28.84
N HIS A 827 -18.51 -3.62 -27.58
CA HIS A 827 -19.71 -3.44 -26.78
C HIS A 827 -19.54 -2.38 -25.67
N LEU A 828 -18.38 -1.70 -25.61
CA LEU A 828 -18.07 -0.71 -24.59
C LEU A 828 -18.39 0.70 -25.06
N VAL A 829 -19.25 1.43 -24.31
CA VAL A 829 -19.67 2.81 -24.56
C VAL A 829 -19.28 3.67 -23.36
N LEU A 830 -18.46 4.69 -23.56
CA LEU A 830 -18.00 5.61 -22.52
C LEU A 830 -19.13 6.57 -22.12
N GLU A 831 -19.47 6.62 -20.84
CA GLU A 831 -20.52 7.48 -20.28
C GLU A 831 -20.01 8.41 -19.16
N GLY A 832 -18.76 8.31 -18.77
CA GLY A 832 -18.13 9.08 -17.70
C GLY A 832 -16.74 8.53 -17.40
N LEU A 833 -16.47 8.19 -16.15
CA LEU A 833 -15.29 7.39 -15.75
C LEU A 833 -15.56 5.88 -15.90
N ALA A 834 -16.60 5.50 -16.59
CA ALA A 834 -16.99 4.10 -16.78
C ALA A 834 -17.51 3.86 -18.19
N TYR A 835 -17.29 2.65 -18.71
CA TYR A 835 -17.87 2.16 -19.94
C TYR A 835 -19.09 1.31 -19.64
N ARG A 836 -20.24 1.62 -20.23
CA ARG A 836 -21.40 0.74 -20.20
C ARG A 836 -21.20 -0.39 -21.20
N ILE A 837 -21.52 -1.62 -20.78
CA ILE A 837 -21.57 -2.76 -21.69
C ILE A 837 -22.92 -2.74 -22.42
N SER A 838 -22.86 -2.56 -23.75
CA SER A 838 -24.04 -2.51 -24.62
C SER A 838 -24.38 -3.90 -25.20
N PRO A 839 -25.67 -4.30 -25.24
CA PRO A 839 -26.06 -5.55 -25.88
C PRO A 839 -25.73 -5.55 -27.38
N THR A 840 -25.77 -4.41 -28.03
CA THR A 840 -25.47 -4.27 -29.46
C THR A 840 -24.05 -3.74 -29.67
N ALA A 841 -23.33 -4.34 -30.61
CA ALA A 841 -22.07 -3.78 -31.07
C ALA A 841 -22.29 -2.39 -31.65
N THR A 842 -21.47 -1.43 -31.28
CA THR A 842 -21.61 -0.03 -31.70
C THR A 842 -20.30 0.51 -32.24
N GLN A 843 -20.41 1.31 -33.30
CA GLN A 843 -19.28 2.15 -33.77
C GLN A 843 -19.17 3.43 -32.93
N GLN A 844 -20.29 3.88 -32.32
CA GLN A 844 -20.30 5.02 -31.41
C GLN A 844 -19.84 4.57 -30.03
N ARG A 845 -18.56 4.81 -29.74
CA ARG A 845 -17.92 4.38 -28.49
C ARG A 845 -18.09 5.36 -27.33
N VAL A 846 -18.77 6.49 -27.55
CA VAL A 846 -19.02 7.55 -26.57
C VAL A 846 -20.47 7.94 -26.61
N ASP A 847 -21.15 7.91 -25.47
CA ASP A 847 -22.47 8.51 -25.30
C ASP A 847 -22.27 9.99 -24.92
N VAL A 848 -22.27 10.85 -25.93
CA VAL A 848 -21.91 12.27 -25.78
C VAL A 848 -22.87 13.00 -24.82
N GLU A 849 -24.15 12.69 -24.87
CA GLU A 849 -25.15 13.35 -24.02
C GLU A 849 -24.94 13.01 -22.52
N ARG A 850 -24.78 11.72 -22.22
CA ARG A 850 -24.52 11.28 -20.85
C ARG A 850 -23.17 11.71 -20.35
N LEU A 851 -22.14 11.61 -21.19
CA LEU A 851 -20.80 12.07 -20.83
C LEU A 851 -20.80 13.57 -20.53
N TYR A 852 -21.52 14.36 -21.33
CA TYR A 852 -21.68 15.79 -21.11
C TYR A 852 -22.41 16.09 -19.80
N ASP A 853 -23.54 15.42 -19.53
CA ASP A 853 -24.31 15.60 -18.30
C ASP A 853 -23.45 15.24 -17.06
N ASN A 854 -22.74 14.11 -17.10
CA ASN A 854 -21.87 13.68 -16.04
C ASN A 854 -20.75 14.68 -15.77
N VAL A 855 -19.99 15.07 -16.81
CA VAL A 855 -18.86 16.01 -16.68
C VAL A 855 -19.32 17.38 -16.24
N MET A 856 -20.42 17.90 -16.81
CA MET A 856 -20.85 19.28 -16.58
C MET A 856 -21.65 19.47 -15.28
N HIS A 857 -22.45 18.47 -14.87
CA HIS A 857 -23.41 18.67 -13.80
C HIS A 857 -23.20 17.76 -12.57
N ARG A 858 -22.51 16.61 -12.71
CA ARG A 858 -22.39 15.64 -11.63
C ARG A 858 -20.98 15.51 -11.07
N PHE A 859 -19.96 15.63 -11.91
CA PHE A 859 -18.58 15.44 -11.47
C PHE A 859 -18.10 16.56 -10.55
N ARG A 860 -17.34 16.12 -9.55
CA ARG A 860 -16.59 16.96 -8.62
C ARG A 860 -15.10 16.71 -8.83
N PHE A 861 -14.27 17.69 -8.58
CA PHE A 861 -12.85 17.65 -8.89
C PHE A 861 -11.95 17.76 -7.66
N GLY A 862 -12.48 17.43 -6.49
CA GLY A 862 -11.69 17.20 -5.28
C GLY A 862 -10.86 18.37 -4.77
N GLY A 863 -11.26 19.61 -5.10
CA GLY A 863 -10.52 20.80 -4.69
C GLY A 863 -9.29 21.11 -5.55
N LEU A 864 -9.12 20.46 -6.73
CA LEU A 864 -7.98 20.67 -7.63
C LEU A 864 -7.84 22.14 -8.11
N ASN A 865 -8.90 22.94 -8.01
CA ASN A 865 -8.89 24.38 -8.30
C ASN A 865 -8.39 25.26 -7.12
N THR A 866 -8.11 24.66 -5.97
CA THR A 866 -7.61 25.40 -4.79
C THR A 866 -6.15 25.79 -5.02
N LYS A 867 -5.86 27.07 -4.89
CA LYS A 867 -4.48 27.57 -5.05
C LYS A 867 -3.53 26.90 -4.06
N GLY A 868 -2.46 26.32 -4.57
CA GLY A 868 -1.42 25.70 -3.75
C GLY A 868 -1.76 24.33 -3.19
N ILE A 869 -2.85 23.70 -3.65
CA ILE A 869 -3.17 22.30 -3.26
C ILE A 869 -2.00 21.36 -3.58
N TYR A 870 -1.78 20.39 -2.69
CA TYR A 870 -0.82 19.33 -2.94
C TYR A 870 -1.42 18.25 -3.84
N VAL A 871 -0.85 18.10 -5.01
CA VAL A 871 -1.19 17.07 -6.01
C VAL A 871 -0.03 16.09 -6.08
N ASP A 872 -0.15 14.96 -5.38
CA ASP A 872 0.81 13.87 -5.49
C ASP A 872 0.64 13.08 -6.80
N GLU A 873 1.49 12.10 -7.03
CA GLU A 873 1.47 11.34 -8.28
C GLU A 873 0.18 10.52 -8.46
N ASP A 874 -0.42 10.02 -7.38
CA ASP A 874 -1.68 9.28 -7.46
C ASP A 874 -2.85 10.22 -7.80
N VAL A 875 -2.92 11.36 -7.13
CA VAL A 875 -3.92 12.42 -7.43
C VAL A 875 -3.73 12.93 -8.86
N LYS A 876 -2.49 13.11 -9.31
CA LYS A 876 -2.17 13.52 -10.69
C LYS A 876 -2.67 12.51 -11.72
N ARG A 877 -2.54 11.20 -11.46
CA ARG A 877 -3.13 10.14 -12.32
C ARG A 877 -4.64 10.28 -12.42
N LEU A 878 -5.34 10.50 -11.30
CA LEU A 878 -6.79 10.72 -11.29
C LEU A 878 -7.17 11.98 -12.09
N ALA A 879 -6.44 13.07 -11.90
CA ALA A 879 -6.66 14.31 -12.65
C ALA A 879 -6.41 14.12 -14.15
N ASN A 880 -5.35 13.40 -14.54
CA ASN A 880 -5.07 13.06 -15.94
C ASN A 880 -6.18 12.21 -16.59
N THR A 881 -6.79 11.31 -15.81
CA THR A 881 -7.96 10.54 -16.26
C THR A 881 -9.14 11.47 -16.57
N HIS A 882 -9.41 12.46 -15.70
CA HIS A 882 -10.43 13.48 -15.98
C HIS A 882 -10.08 14.33 -17.20
N GLN A 883 -8.81 14.75 -17.36
CA GLN A 883 -8.37 15.48 -18.56
C GLN A 883 -8.60 14.66 -19.84
N MET A 884 -8.28 13.36 -19.80
CA MET A 884 -8.52 12.46 -20.93
C MET A 884 -10.00 12.37 -21.28
N VAL A 885 -10.88 12.17 -20.29
CA VAL A 885 -12.32 12.07 -20.50
C VAL A 885 -12.89 13.37 -21.05
N MET A 886 -12.47 14.52 -20.51
CA MET A 886 -12.89 15.83 -20.98
C MET A 886 -12.38 16.10 -22.42
N GLY A 887 -11.16 15.67 -22.74
CA GLY A 887 -10.61 15.74 -24.11
C GLY A 887 -11.42 14.92 -25.12
N ILE A 888 -11.79 13.68 -24.75
CA ILE A 888 -12.66 12.83 -25.57
C ILE A 888 -14.02 13.49 -25.79
N LEU A 889 -14.59 14.09 -24.74
CA LEU A 889 -15.87 14.79 -24.84
C LEU A 889 -15.79 16.00 -25.76
N VAL A 890 -14.75 16.84 -25.64
CA VAL A 890 -14.53 18.00 -26.51
C VAL A 890 -14.42 17.56 -27.98
N ASP A 891 -13.59 16.55 -28.27
CA ASP A 891 -13.42 16.04 -29.62
C ASP A 891 -14.72 15.43 -30.19
N SER A 892 -15.53 14.75 -29.37
CA SER A 892 -16.82 14.19 -29.79
C SER A 892 -17.83 15.28 -30.12
N LEU A 893 -17.93 16.33 -29.28
CA LEU A 893 -18.81 17.47 -29.51
C LEU A 893 -18.39 18.26 -30.77
N LEU A 894 -17.09 18.44 -30.99
CA LEU A 894 -16.59 19.09 -32.22
C LEU A 894 -16.92 18.30 -33.48
N LYS A 895 -16.85 16.96 -33.42
CA LYS A 895 -17.27 16.07 -34.53
C LYS A 895 -18.76 16.16 -34.83
N GLU A 896 -19.59 16.36 -33.82
CA GLU A 896 -21.04 16.58 -33.97
C GLU A 896 -21.40 18.03 -34.39
N GLY A 897 -20.41 18.92 -34.44
CA GLY A 897 -20.59 20.35 -34.75
C GLY A 897 -21.09 21.21 -33.59
N ASP A 898 -21.19 20.64 -32.37
CA ASP A 898 -21.65 21.38 -31.19
C ASP A 898 -20.48 22.12 -30.51
N VAL A 899 -20.01 23.12 -31.19
CA VAL A 899 -18.90 23.97 -30.73
C VAL A 899 -19.23 24.73 -29.42
N LYS A 900 -20.52 25.03 -29.19
CA LYS A 900 -20.94 25.76 -27.99
C LYS A 900 -20.75 24.92 -26.72
N ARG A 901 -21.20 23.65 -26.73
CA ARG A 901 -20.99 22.73 -25.60
C ARG A 901 -19.50 22.37 -25.44
N ALA A 902 -18.77 22.17 -26.55
CA ALA A 902 -17.34 21.94 -26.51
C ALA A 902 -16.60 23.07 -25.78
N LEU A 903 -16.92 24.33 -26.10
CA LEU A 903 -16.33 25.49 -25.41
C LEU A 903 -16.71 25.57 -23.93
N ALA A 904 -17.93 25.15 -23.56
CA ALA A 904 -18.35 25.10 -22.17
C ALA A 904 -17.52 24.09 -21.38
N VAL A 905 -17.24 22.91 -21.94
CA VAL A 905 -16.37 21.90 -21.35
C VAL A 905 -14.94 22.43 -21.19
N CYS A 906 -14.39 23.10 -22.20
CA CYS A 906 -13.05 23.70 -22.12
C CYS A 906 -12.94 24.71 -20.96
N ARG A 907 -13.96 25.56 -20.78
CA ARG A 907 -13.99 26.53 -19.68
C ARG A 907 -14.07 25.87 -18.32
N LYS A 908 -14.91 24.82 -18.19
CA LYS A 908 -14.99 24.04 -16.94
C LYS A 908 -13.66 23.37 -16.63
N TRP A 909 -13.00 22.79 -17.65
CA TRP A 909 -11.69 22.19 -17.46
C TRP A 909 -10.67 23.19 -16.88
N GLN A 910 -10.54 24.36 -17.49
CA GLN A 910 -9.64 25.43 -17.00
C GLN A 910 -9.99 25.92 -15.60
N GLN A 911 -11.28 25.94 -15.25
CA GLN A 911 -11.76 26.36 -13.93
C GLN A 911 -11.47 25.31 -12.86
N GLU A 912 -11.74 24.04 -13.12
CA GLU A 912 -11.67 22.96 -12.12
C GLU A 912 -10.26 22.37 -11.98
N MET A 913 -9.48 22.39 -13.05
CA MET A 913 -8.11 21.87 -13.11
C MET A 913 -7.18 22.90 -13.75
N PRO A 914 -6.91 24.04 -13.05
CA PRO A 914 -6.00 25.04 -13.57
C PRO A 914 -4.60 24.46 -13.75
N ILE A 915 -3.89 24.92 -14.79
CA ILE A 915 -2.58 24.40 -15.21
C ILE A 915 -1.52 24.48 -14.09
N GLU A 916 -1.63 25.46 -13.22
CA GLU A 916 -0.71 25.66 -12.08
C GLU A 916 -0.78 24.53 -11.07
N ASN A 917 -1.92 23.85 -10.94
CA ASN A 917 -2.11 22.72 -10.03
C ASN A 917 -2.00 21.37 -10.76
N VAL A 918 -2.58 21.30 -11.99
CA VAL A 918 -2.63 20.08 -12.79
C VAL A 918 -2.08 20.39 -14.19
N PRO A 919 -0.82 20.12 -14.47
CA PRO A 919 -0.21 20.35 -15.76
C PRO A 919 -0.97 19.64 -16.89
N TYR A 920 -1.10 20.30 -18.05
CA TYR A 920 -1.78 19.72 -19.19
C TYR A 920 -1.07 18.48 -19.72
N THR A 921 -1.85 17.45 -20.07
CA THR A 921 -1.41 16.32 -20.90
C THR A 921 -1.69 16.62 -22.37
N ASP A 922 -1.28 15.73 -23.26
CA ASP A 922 -1.62 15.78 -24.70
C ASP A 922 -3.13 15.82 -24.97
N SER A 923 -3.96 15.33 -24.02
CA SER A 923 -5.42 15.46 -24.08
C SER A 923 -5.90 16.91 -24.18
N ALA A 924 -5.13 17.87 -23.69
CA ALA A 924 -5.45 19.30 -23.80
C ALA A 924 -5.38 19.84 -25.24
N LEU A 925 -4.81 19.08 -26.17
CA LEU A 925 -4.85 19.41 -27.59
C LEU A 925 -6.28 19.46 -28.15
N SER A 926 -7.22 18.71 -27.57
CA SER A 926 -8.65 18.80 -27.88
C SER A 926 -9.21 20.19 -27.55
N MET A 927 -8.79 20.72 -26.40
CA MET A 927 -9.14 22.09 -25.97
C MET A 927 -8.50 23.15 -26.89
N ALA A 928 -7.23 22.95 -27.29
CA ALA A 928 -6.56 23.85 -28.24
C ALA A 928 -7.30 23.87 -29.59
N ARG A 929 -7.71 22.71 -30.14
CA ARG A 929 -8.56 22.61 -31.35
C ARG A 929 -9.86 23.40 -31.22
N CYS A 930 -10.55 23.25 -30.09
CA CYS A 930 -11.78 23.98 -29.80
C CYS A 930 -11.55 25.50 -29.82
N PHE A 931 -10.47 25.99 -29.20
CA PHE A 931 -10.14 27.40 -29.19
C PHE A 931 -9.77 27.94 -30.59
N TYR A 932 -9.05 27.19 -31.40
CA TYR A 932 -8.77 27.58 -32.78
C TYR A 932 -10.06 27.66 -33.62
N ILE A 933 -10.95 26.67 -33.55
CA ILE A 933 -12.24 26.67 -34.26
C ILE A 933 -13.11 27.86 -33.82
N THR A 934 -13.04 28.26 -32.54
CA THR A 934 -13.80 29.39 -31.98
C THR A 934 -13.08 30.73 -32.11
N GLN A 935 -12.04 30.83 -32.91
CA GLN A 935 -11.22 32.03 -33.15
C GLN A 935 -10.58 32.62 -31.88
N GLN A 936 -10.42 31.84 -30.82
CA GLN A 936 -9.68 32.18 -29.62
C GLN A 936 -8.21 31.73 -29.74
N THR A 937 -7.55 32.18 -30.82
CA THR A 937 -6.24 31.71 -31.26
C THR A 937 -5.18 31.80 -30.17
N GLU A 938 -5.16 32.90 -29.40
CA GLU A 938 -4.20 33.09 -28.30
C GLU A 938 -4.28 31.97 -27.25
N LYS A 939 -5.49 31.54 -26.84
CA LYS A 939 -5.68 30.47 -25.89
C LYS A 939 -5.25 29.10 -26.44
N GLY A 940 -5.48 28.86 -27.72
CA GLY A 940 -4.99 27.68 -28.41
C GLY A 940 -3.45 27.65 -28.43
N ASP A 941 -2.85 28.79 -28.74
CA ASP A 941 -1.39 28.98 -28.76
C ASP A 941 -0.75 28.78 -27.37
N GLU A 942 -1.42 29.24 -26.30
CA GLU A 942 -0.93 29.02 -24.94
C GLU A 942 -0.79 27.53 -24.60
N ILE A 943 -1.79 26.71 -24.94
CA ILE A 943 -1.77 25.26 -24.69
C ILE A 943 -0.68 24.60 -25.52
N VAL A 944 -0.63 24.88 -26.83
CA VAL A 944 0.36 24.31 -27.75
C VAL A 944 1.77 24.69 -27.31
N ARG A 945 1.99 25.98 -26.99
CA ARG A 945 3.29 26.49 -26.53
C ARG A 945 3.74 25.79 -25.27
N GLU A 946 2.86 25.60 -24.32
CA GLU A 946 3.16 24.95 -23.05
C GLU A 946 3.54 23.49 -23.24
N LEU A 947 2.80 22.73 -24.05
CA LEU A 947 3.13 21.33 -24.36
C LEU A 947 4.46 21.22 -25.10
N LEU A 948 4.72 22.09 -26.08
CA LEU A 948 5.99 22.12 -26.82
C LEU A 948 7.17 22.53 -25.93
N ARG A 949 6.98 23.51 -25.03
CA ARG A 949 7.98 23.93 -24.06
C ARG A 949 8.38 22.77 -23.14
N ARG A 950 7.39 22.13 -22.53
CA ARG A 950 7.64 21.00 -21.61
C ARG A 950 8.26 19.81 -22.33
N SER A 951 7.75 19.43 -23.50
CA SER A 951 8.36 18.36 -24.31
C SER A 951 9.82 18.65 -24.64
N ASN A 952 10.13 19.89 -25.04
CA ASN A 952 11.52 20.28 -25.34
C ASN A 952 12.42 20.28 -24.09
N GLU A 953 11.91 20.72 -22.92
CA GLU A 953 12.65 20.65 -21.66
C GLU A 953 13.00 19.19 -21.28
N TRP A 954 12.00 18.32 -21.34
CA TRP A 954 12.19 16.90 -21.04
C TRP A 954 13.17 16.22 -22.00
N LEU A 955 12.98 16.37 -23.30
CA LEU A 955 13.84 15.75 -24.31
C LEU A 955 15.27 16.27 -24.21
N THR A 956 15.45 17.59 -24.06
CA THR A 956 16.79 18.19 -23.85
C THR A 956 17.47 17.67 -22.59
N TRP A 957 16.73 17.51 -21.52
CA TRP A 957 17.30 17.03 -20.26
C TRP A 957 17.64 15.53 -20.33
N ILE A 958 16.77 14.70 -20.90
CA ILE A 958 17.02 13.25 -21.04
C ILE A 958 18.30 13.01 -21.87
N GLU A 959 18.61 13.84 -22.85
CA GLU A 959 19.88 13.76 -23.62
C GLU A 959 21.13 14.01 -22.76
N THR A 960 21.00 14.68 -21.61
CA THR A 960 22.09 14.86 -20.65
C THR A 960 22.38 13.61 -19.80
N ILE A 961 21.45 12.65 -19.78
CA ILE A 961 21.59 11.41 -19.02
C ILE A 961 22.70 10.56 -19.65
N SER A 962 23.59 10.03 -18.84
CA SER A 962 24.69 9.16 -19.26
C SER A 962 24.14 7.91 -19.99
N GLU A 963 24.80 7.46 -21.05
CA GLU A 963 24.38 6.34 -21.93
C GLU A 963 23.96 5.10 -21.14
N GLY A 964 24.73 4.70 -20.13
CA GLY A 964 24.44 3.51 -19.31
C GLY A 964 23.15 3.60 -18.48
N ARG A 965 22.55 4.79 -18.32
CA ARG A 965 21.31 5.02 -17.56
C ARG A 965 20.15 5.47 -18.43
N ARG A 966 20.41 5.95 -19.65
CA ARG A 966 19.41 6.51 -20.55
C ARG A 966 18.31 5.52 -20.94
N SER A 967 18.63 4.24 -21.05
CA SER A 967 17.67 3.18 -21.35
C SER A 967 16.49 3.11 -20.34
N GLY A 968 16.71 3.51 -19.09
CA GLY A 968 15.65 3.61 -18.08
C GLY A 968 14.61 4.68 -18.40
N SER A 969 15.01 5.77 -19.06
CA SER A 969 14.18 6.93 -19.40
C SER A 969 13.62 6.89 -20.82
N LEU A 970 13.77 5.76 -21.53
CA LEU A 970 13.32 5.63 -22.93
C LEU A 970 11.80 5.82 -23.06
N TYR A 971 11.02 5.29 -22.13
CA TYR A 971 9.58 5.46 -22.13
C TYR A 971 9.18 6.95 -22.03
N SER A 972 9.80 7.69 -21.10
CA SER A 972 9.57 9.13 -20.94
C SER A 972 10.00 9.90 -22.21
N TYR A 973 11.11 9.51 -22.82
CA TYR A 973 11.59 10.12 -24.06
C TYR A 973 10.57 9.97 -25.21
N VAL A 974 10.11 8.74 -25.44
CA VAL A 974 9.13 8.45 -26.51
C VAL A 974 7.81 9.18 -26.26
N SER A 975 7.30 9.15 -25.02
CA SER A 975 6.05 9.81 -24.64
C SER A 975 6.10 11.33 -24.88
N TRP A 976 7.19 12.00 -24.52
CA TRP A 976 7.36 13.43 -24.75
C TRP A 976 7.58 13.77 -26.23
N LEU A 977 8.23 12.87 -26.98
CA LEU A 977 8.39 13.03 -28.43
C LEU A 977 7.03 12.94 -29.14
N GLU A 978 6.19 11.97 -28.78
CA GLU A 978 4.82 11.86 -29.30
C GLU A 978 3.96 13.06 -28.93
N THR A 979 4.11 13.59 -27.72
CA THR A 979 3.41 14.81 -27.29
C THR A 979 3.83 16.00 -28.14
N MET A 980 5.13 16.16 -28.44
CA MET A 980 5.66 17.20 -29.31
C MET A 980 5.11 17.07 -30.73
N GLU A 981 5.10 15.86 -31.30
CA GLU A 981 4.57 15.56 -32.62
C GLU A 981 3.10 15.97 -32.73
N ARG A 982 2.26 15.50 -31.78
CA ARG A 982 0.83 15.81 -31.76
C ARG A 982 0.55 17.31 -31.62
N ALA A 983 1.33 18.02 -30.80
CA ALA A 983 1.20 19.45 -30.61
C ALA A 983 1.56 20.22 -31.91
N LEU A 984 2.64 19.84 -32.60
CA LEU A 984 3.03 20.40 -33.88
C LEU A 984 1.99 20.11 -34.98
N ALA A 985 1.45 18.89 -34.99
CA ALA A 985 0.42 18.52 -35.95
C ALA A 985 -0.85 19.38 -35.79
N VAL A 986 -1.31 19.59 -34.55
CA VAL A 986 -2.46 20.47 -34.27
C VAL A 986 -2.17 21.91 -34.68
N ALA A 987 -0.98 22.42 -34.37
CA ALA A 987 -0.58 23.77 -34.77
C ALA A 987 -0.60 23.95 -36.29
N VAL A 988 0.01 23.04 -37.02
CA VAL A 988 0.04 23.07 -38.50
C VAL A 988 -1.36 22.96 -39.10
N GLN A 989 -2.21 22.09 -38.54
CA GLN A 989 -3.60 21.90 -39.00
C GLN A 989 -4.43 23.21 -38.90
N HIS A 990 -4.08 24.08 -37.95
CA HIS A 990 -4.76 25.35 -37.71
C HIS A 990 -3.94 26.59 -38.18
N ASP A 991 -3.08 26.41 -39.18
CA ASP A 991 -2.23 27.47 -39.80
C ASP A 991 -1.27 28.17 -38.84
N ARG A 992 -0.93 27.54 -37.71
CA ARG A 992 0.06 28.03 -36.73
C ARG A 992 1.46 27.50 -37.04
N LYS A 993 1.94 27.77 -38.30
CA LYS A 993 3.23 27.26 -38.79
C LYS A 993 4.45 27.81 -38.05
N ASP A 994 4.31 28.94 -37.38
CA ASP A 994 5.34 29.55 -36.49
C ASP A 994 5.88 28.56 -35.47
N PHE A 995 5.01 27.71 -34.87
CA PHE A 995 5.47 26.66 -33.97
C PHE A 995 6.35 25.62 -34.66
N TYR A 996 6.02 25.26 -35.91
CA TYR A 996 6.85 24.33 -36.64
C TYR A 996 8.20 24.95 -37.02
N TYR A 997 8.25 26.24 -37.43
CA TYR A 997 9.51 26.93 -37.66
C TYR A 997 10.37 27.00 -36.40
N GLN A 998 9.78 27.12 -35.21
CA GLN A 998 10.49 27.21 -33.95
C GLN A 998 10.96 25.85 -33.41
N TYR A 999 10.16 24.81 -33.51
CA TYR A 999 10.41 23.49 -32.89
C TYR A 999 10.66 22.35 -33.90
N GLY A 1000 10.40 22.51 -35.20
CA GLY A 1000 10.50 21.43 -36.19
C GLY A 1000 11.89 20.84 -36.29
N ASN A 1001 12.96 21.67 -36.37
CA ASN A 1001 14.34 21.19 -36.38
C ASN A 1001 14.70 20.41 -35.12
N LYS A 1002 14.16 20.80 -33.97
CA LYS A 1002 14.35 20.07 -32.69
C LYS A 1002 13.63 18.72 -32.69
N TYR A 1003 12.40 18.70 -33.18
CA TYR A 1003 11.64 17.48 -33.36
C TYR A 1003 12.36 16.49 -34.28
N GLU A 1004 12.88 16.94 -35.42
CA GLU A 1004 13.68 16.11 -36.35
C GLU A 1004 14.95 15.57 -35.66
N HIS A 1005 15.65 16.41 -34.87
CA HIS A 1005 16.81 16.00 -34.08
C HIS A 1005 16.45 14.87 -33.09
N TYR A 1006 15.40 15.05 -32.30
CA TYR A 1006 14.99 14.06 -31.31
C TYR A 1006 14.50 12.76 -31.95
N THR A 1007 13.79 12.84 -33.09
CA THR A 1007 13.35 11.67 -33.84
C THR A 1007 14.56 10.89 -34.41
N ALA A 1008 15.59 11.58 -34.88
CA ALA A 1008 16.81 10.92 -35.35
C ALA A 1008 17.58 10.20 -34.24
N GLN A 1009 17.49 10.65 -32.99
CA GLN A 1009 18.09 9.97 -31.84
C GLN A 1009 17.35 8.68 -31.44
N THR A 1010 16.00 8.62 -31.58
CA THR A 1010 15.25 7.38 -31.37
C THR A 1010 15.62 6.26 -32.32
N ALA A 1011 16.02 6.57 -33.54
CA ALA A 1011 16.47 5.57 -34.52
C ALA A 1011 17.87 5.00 -34.21
N ARG A 1012 18.64 5.66 -33.34
CA ARG A 1012 20.02 5.26 -32.95
C ARG A 1012 20.08 4.48 -31.63
N ASN A 1013 19.05 4.61 -30.79
CA ASN A 1013 18.88 3.91 -29.49
C ASN A 1013 17.94 2.70 -29.65
#